data_146564783227a795404d0d6bf70309db
#
_entry.id   146564783227a795404d0d6bf70309db
#
_cell.length_a   1.000
_cell.length_b   1.000
_cell.length_c   1.000
_cell.angle_alpha   90.00
_cell.angle_beta   90.00
_cell.angle_gamma   90.00
#
_symmetry.space_group_name_H-M   'P 1'
#
loop_
_entity.id
_entity.type
_entity.pdbx_description
1 polymer ?
#
loop_
_entity_poly.entity_id
_entity_poly.type
_entity_poly.pdbx_seq_one_letter_code
_entity_poly.pdbx_strand_id
1 'polypeptide(L)'
;MRILFTFFALFGPFSLAQQPDPLLSENPKNQQKWVDSIYQSLSLDQKIGQLFTPMVFSKKDEDHFDEIKNLIEKYYIGGIIFSLGSPFKQSQWLNEFQSISKVPLMISMDAEWGVAMRLDSLLAYPWSMTLGAIKDNTIIRRIGQRMGEQERILGVHMSYAPVLDINTNPENPIIGNRSFGEDPKRVADKGVALMKGRHDAGILTSGKHFPGHGDTAKDSHKTLPTVNFDRFRLENTEIYPFKKAIEQGLSSVMTAHLNVPALTFSNDPTSLSYAAVTKYLRQNIGFNGLAVTDALNMKGAVPNNSNNNIDLLALLAGNDVLLISQDIPQGIEKIKKAYDNLPIVKRRVEESVKKILKAKYKVGLTEKIAIDTNNLQARLNTRKDTLLIEEAYSKSITLIKNDNQLLPLDPQTTYAHIKLGDYQSDVFEAHLRDYVNIKTVKSSTVEQALDAIKDIKKVIISYHRSNRSPFLSPDFSKKDMELIQAIAREHELILNLFVNPYPLIELGDLSTVDALVLSYQNSPISQKISADLMNGQGTFMGSLPVSISDQFPVGTGICFEPKEINKRIAFIEKGFDPDRLSEIDHFAQRVIDSSMTPGMQILVAKSGEIIYQKSFGHHTYDKKIKVENHHLYDLASLTKITATLPLIMREVDLNSFGLDTPLEDFMPELKGSNKSNLSVKEVLSHYARLTPWIPFYKETLDEKGQQLRKFYRNRDKYRYDIPVAQQLYLRSNFNQIIEKQVIESPLLDSLYYRYSDLPFYLFKNYFERKYKNPLDELAHEFLY
;
A
#
# COMPACT_ATOMS: atom_id res chain seq x y z
N MET A 1 -16.74 67.52 16.70
CA MET A 1 -15.47 66.82 16.50
C MET A 1 -15.81 65.36 16.14
N ARG A 2 -15.88 65.04 14.83
CA ARG A 2 -16.23 63.71 14.31
C ARG A 2 -14.93 62.97 14.04
N ILE A 3 -14.70 61.86 14.73
CA ILE A 3 -13.57 60.94 14.49
C ILE A 3 -14.01 59.90 13.49
N LEU A 4 -13.41 59.94 12.31
CA LEU A 4 -13.58 58.94 11.24
C LEU A 4 -12.62 57.76 11.56
N PHE A 5 -13.17 56.58 11.83
CA PHE A 5 -12.39 55.33 11.87
C PHE A 5 -12.34 54.74 10.45
N THR A 6 -11.16 54.75 9.84
CA THR A 6 -10.89 54.11 8.58
C THR A 6 -10.43 52.68 8.87
N PHE A 7 -11.28 51.71 8.55
CA PHE A 7 -10.88 50.27 8.58
C PHE A 7 -10.08 49.97 7.31
N PHE A 8 -8.77 49.80 7.44
CA PHE A 8 -7.95 49.17 6.41
C PHE A 8 -8.11 47.65 6.52
N ALA A 9 -8.89 47.03 5.63
CA ALA A 9 -8.91 45.58 5.45
C ALA A 9 -7.64 45.16 4.71
N LEU A 10 -6.68 44.60 5.45
CA LEU A 10 -5.52 43.90 4.89
C LEU A 10 -6.01 42.56 4.30
N PHE A 11 -6.44 42.56 3.05
CA PHE A 11 -6.47 41.35 2.24
C PHE A 11 -5.04 41.08 1.74
N GLY A 12 -4.23 40.36 2.52
CA GLY A 12 -3.04 39.73 2.00
C GLY A 12 -3.44 38.69 0.94
N PRO A 13 -2.70 38.57 -0.18
CA PRO A 13 -2.97 37.49 -1.13
C PRO A 13 -2.76 36.14 -0.40
N PHE A 14 -3.82 35.36 -0.28
CA PHE A 14 -3.69 33.93 0.05
C PHE A 14 -2.86 33.30 -1.08
N SER A 15 -1.57 33.18 -0.86
CA SER A 15 -0.72 32.32 -1.68
C SER A 15 -1.21 30.90 -1.42
N LEU A 16 -2.07 30.38 -2.30
CA LEU A 16 -2.31 28.94 -2.39
C LEU A 16 -0.92 28.32 -2.62
N ALA A 17 -0.40 27.62 -1.63
CA ALA A 17 0.83 26.86 -1.78
C ALA A 17 0.65 26.00 -3.04
N GLN A 18 1.46 26.25 -4.05
CA GLN A 18 1.38 25.54 -5.32
C GLN A 18 1.69 24.08 -5.03
N GLN A 19 0.73 23.19 -5.32
CA GLN A 19 0.91 21.75 -5.12
C GLN A 19 2.19 21.29 -5.82
N PRO A 20 3.04 20.42 -5.22
CA PRO A 20 4.24 19.95 -5.87
C PRO A 20 3.87 19.24 -7.17
N ASP A 21 4.65 19.49 -8.23
CA ASP A 21 4.44 18.84 -9.52
C ASP A 21 4.82 17.35 -9.41
N PRO A 22 3.85 16.42 -9.50
CA PRO A 22 4.11 15.00 -9.29
C PRO A 22 4.93 14.35 -10.41
N LEU A 23 5.19 15.06 -11.51
CA LEU A 23 5.98 14.58 -12.64
C LEU A 23 7.44 15.04 -12.60
N LEU A 24 7.84 15.84 -11.60
CA LEU A 24 9.24 16.23 -11.44
C LEU A 24 10.10 15.01 -11.09
N SER A 25 11.28 14.92 -11.74
CA SER A 25 12.32 13.97 -11.36
C SER A 25 13.25 14.57 -10.30
N GLU A 26 14.14 13.77 -9.74
CA GLU A 26 15.19 14.22 -8.81
C GLU A 26 16.13 15.28 -9.44
N ASN A 27 16.27 15.28 -10.78
CA ASN A 27 17.04 16.27 -11.51
C ASN A 27 16.17 17.06 -12.50
N PRO A 28 15.41 18.09 -12.03
CA PRO A 28 14.49 18.84 -12.88
C PRO A 28 15.16 19.58 -14.06
N LYS A 29 16.41 20.01 -13.89
CA LYS A 29 17.14 20.72 -14.95
C LYS A 29 17.47 19.80 -16.13
N ASN A 30 17.94 18.59 -15.85
CA ASN A 30 18.22 17.60 -16.90
C ASN A 30 16.92 17.09 -17.53
N GLN A 31 15.88 16.88 -16.73
CA GLN A 31 14.55 16.55 -17.23
C GLN A 31 14.05 17.60 -18.22
N GLN A 32 14.12 18.89 -17.90
CA GLN A 32 13.66 19.96 -18.77
C GLN A 32 14.48 20.02 -20.08
N LYS A 33 15.82 19.87 -20.00
CA LYS A 33 16.68 19.83 -21.19
C LYS A 33 16.32 18.66 -22.11
N TRP A 34 16.09 17.48 -21.56
CA TRP A 34 15.70 16.31 -22.33
C TRP A 34 14.32 16.49 -22.98
N VAL A 35 13.32 16.98 -22.22
CA VAL A 35 11.97 17.27 -22.69
C VAL A 35 12.01 18.25 -23.87
N ASP A 36 12.74 19.35 -23.75
CA ASP A 36 12.82 20.37 -24.80
C ASP A 36 13.55 19.83 -26.04
N SER A 37 14.63 19.07 -25.87
CA SER A 37 15.37 18.44 -26.97
C SER A 37 14.48 17.47 -27.75
N ILE A 38 13.78 16.56 -27.08
CA ILE A 38 12.89 15.59 -27.73
C ILE A 38 11.72 16.34 -28.39
N TYR A 39 11.07 17.26 -27.67
CA TYR A 39 9.95 18.02 -28.24
C TYR A 39 10.32 18.77 -29.53
N GLN A 40 11.48 19.39 -29.58
CA GLN A 40 11.98 20.09 -30.78
C GLN A 40 12.30 19.14 -31.93
N SER A 41 12.75 17.92 -31.68
CA SER A 41 13.06 16.92 -32.67
C SER A 41 11.86 16.27 -33.35
N LEU A 42 10.64 16.45 -32.76
CA LEU A 42 9.43 15.83 -33.26
C LEU A 42 8.71 16.70 -34.29
N SER A 43 8.26 16.10 -35.40
CA SER A 43 7.29 16.70 -36.33
C SER A 43 5.92 16.90 -35.65
N LEU A 44 5.01 17.62 -36.27
CA LEU A 44 3.65 17.83 -35.76
C LEU A 44 2.92 16.50 -35.60
N ASP A 45 2.99 15.61 -36.60
CA ASP A 45 2.34 14.30 -36.58
C ASP A 45 2.89 13.43 -35.43
N GLN A 46 4.19 13.47 -35.20
CA GLN A 46 4.84 12.78 -34.11
C GLN A 46 4.44 13.35 -32.73
N LYS A 47 4.26 14.68 -32.62
CA LYS A 47 3.75 15.30 -31.39
C LYS A 47 2.32 14.88 -31.10
N ILE A 48 1.44 14.92 -32.11
CA ILE A 48 0.04 14.52 -31.92
C ILE A 48 -0.05 13.04 -31.59
N GLY A 49 0.73 12.18 -32.24
CA GLY A 49 0.79 10.74 -31.94
C GLY A 49 1.11 10.44 -30.49
N GLN A 50 1.96 11.27 -29.84
CA GLN A 50 2.30 11.06 -28.41
C GLN A 50 1.11 11.13 -27.46
N LEU A 51 -0.02 11.70 -27.89
CA LEU A 51 -1.24 11.80 -27.06
C LEU A 51 -2.00 10.47 -26.98
N PHE A 52 -1.79 9.53 -27.89
CA PHE A 52 -2.61 8.32 -28.03
C PHE A 52 -1.98 7.11 -27.35
N THR A 53 -2.83 6.31 -26.71
CA THR A 53 -2.47 5.06 -26.00
C THR A 53 -3.50 3.98 -26.34
N PRO A 54 -3.28 3.15 -27.38
CA PRO A 54 -4.14 2.02 -27.73
C PRO A 54 -4.01 0.86 -26.76
N MET A 55 -5.02 -0.03 -26.76
CA MET A 55 -5.01 -1.27 -25.98
C MET A 55 -4.38 -2.42 -26.79
N VAL A 56 -3.51 -3.18 -26.11
CA VAL A 56 -2.80 -4.33 -26.67
C VAL A 56 -3.15 -5.60 -25.92
N PHE A 57 -3.46 -6.66 -26.65
CA PHE A 57 -3.80 -7.97 -26.11
C PHE A 57 -2.73 -8.98 -26.54
N SER A 58 -1.81 -9.33 -25.64
CA SER A 58 -0.77 -10.30 -25.98
C SER A 58 -1.28 -11.74 -26.15
N LYS A 59 -2.56 -12.02 -25.84
CA LYS A 59 -3.22 -13.29 -26.15
C LYS A 59 -3.65 -13.43 -27.60
N LYS A 60 -3.72 -12.32 -28.37
CA LYS A 60 -4.09 -12.31 -29.79
C LYS A 60 -2.95 -12.79 -30.68
N ASP A 61 -3.21 -12.86 -31.98
CA ASP A 61 -2.34 -13.31 -33.05
C ASP A 61 -1.38 -12.22 -33.58
N GLU A 62 -0.61 -12.56 -34.60
CA GLU A 62 0.35 -11.67 -35.22
C GLU A 62 -0.31 -10.52 -36.03
N ASP A 63 -1.53 -10.71 -36.53
CA ASP A 63 -2.26 -9.61 -37.19
C ASP A 63 -2.49 -8.44 -36.22
N HIS A 64 -2.82 -8.73 -34.96
CA HIS A 64 -2.94 -7.68 -33.94
C HIS A 64 -1.58 -7.07 -33.56
N PHE A 65 -0.51 -7.87 -33.56
CA PHE A 65 0.85 -7.36 -33.36
C PHE A 65 1.23 -6.38 -34.48
N ASP A 66 0.99 -6.73 -35.75
CA ASP A 66 1.28 -5.88 -36.88
C ASP A 66 0.43 -4.60 -36.93
N GLU A 67 -0.84 -4.68 -36.50
CA GLU A 67 -1.68 -3.50 -36.29
C GLU A 67 -1.01 -2.50 -35.32
N ILE A 68 -0.57 -2.96 -34.16
CA ILE A 68 0.08 -2.09 -33.16
C ILE A 68 1.42 -1.60 -33.66
N LYS A 69 2.20 -2.45 -34.33
CA LYS A 69 3.47 -2.08 -34.97
C LYS A 69 3.28 -0.93 -35.97
N ASN A 70 2.27 -0.99 -36.81
CA ASN A 70 1.92 0.08 -37.74
C ASN A 70 1.56 1.39 -37.01
N LEU A 71 0.83 1.32 -35.87
CA LEU A 71 0.52 2.51 -35.07
C LEU A 71 1.79 3.16 -34.49
N ILE A 72 2.79 2.36 -34.10
CA ILE A 72 4.07 2.84 -33.57
C ILE A 72 4.90 3.50 -34.66
N GLU A 73 5.08 2.81 -35.81
CA GLU A 73 5.98 3.26 -36.88
C GLU A 73 5.42 4.43 -37.69
N LYS A 74 4.12 4.39 -38.00
CA LYS A 74 3.47 5.38 -38.85
C LYS A 74 2.85 6.55 -38.12
N TYR A 75 2.26 6.29 -36.95
CA TYR A 75 1.51 7.28 -36.21
C TYR A 75 2.19 7.76 -34.93
N TYR A 76 3.35 7.16 -34.57
CA TYR A 76 4.22 7.59 -33.48
C TYR A 76 3.50 7.71 -32.13
N ILE A 77 2.62 6.74 -31.82
CA ILE A 77 1.84 6.73 -30.56
C ILE A 77 2.73 6.88 -29.32
N GLY A 78 2.21 7.54 -28.29
CA GLY A 78 2.97 7.90 -27.09
C GLY A 78 3.12 6.77 -26.08
N GLY A 79 2.18 5.85 -26.05
CA GLY A 79 2.17 4.72 -25.12
C GLY A 79 1.27 3.60 -25.58
N ILE A 80 1.21 2.54 -24.81
CA ILE A 80 0.28 1.41 -24.98
C ILE A 80 -0.20 0.95 -23.62
N ILE A 81 -1.45 0.44 -23.54
CA ILE A 81 -1.96 -0.25 -22.39
C ILE A 81 -2.08 -1.74 -22.67
N PHE A 82 -1.37 -2.58 -21.92
CA PHE A 82 -1.48 -4.02 -22.04
C PHE A 82 -2.68 -4.56 -21.28
N SER A 83 -3.38 -5.52 -21.92
CA SER A 83 -4.48 -6.27 -21.35
C SER A 83 -4.33 -7.74 -21.75
N LEU A 84 -4.87 -8.66 -21.02
CA LEU A 84 -5.04 -10.10 -21.23
C LEU A 84 -3.93 -10.80 -22.04
N GLY A 85 -3.21 -11.71 -21.39
CA GLY A 85 -2.20 -12.54 -22.02
C GLY A 85 -1.27 -13.22 -21.04
N SER A 86 -0.09 -13.66 -21.52
CA SER A 86 0.94 -14.24 -20.66
C SER A 86 2.08 -13.24 -20.40
N PRO A 87 2.73 -13.28 -19.24
CA PRO A 87 3.87 -12.43 -18.94
C PRO A 87 4.98 -12.51 -19.97
N PHE A 88 5.26 -13.71 -20.47
CA PHE A 88 6.33 -13.95 -21.42
C PHE A 88 6.05 -13.32 -22.79
N LYS A 89 4.88 -13.59 -23.39
CA LYS A 89 4.50 -13.04 -24.69
C LYS A 89 4.37 -11.51 -24.64
N GLN A 90 3.81 -10.96 -23.55
CA GLN A 90 3.78 -9.52 -23.35
C GLN A 90 5.20 -8.91 -23.39
N SER A 91 6.14 -9.51 -22.64
CA SER A 91 7.52 -9.01 -22.56
C SER A 91 8.26 -9.09 -23.89
N GLN A 92 8.03 -10.15 -24.67
CA GLN A 92 8.59 -10.28 -26.02
C GLN A 92 8.07 -9.17 -26.95
N TRP A 93 6.74 -9.01 -27.02
CA TRP A 93 6.12 -7.97 -27.86
C TRP A 93 6.57 -6.58 -27.43
N LEU A 94 6.65 -6.34 -26.11
CA LEU A 94 7.09 -5.05 -25.61
C LEU A 94 8.53 -4.71 -25.98
N ASN A 95 9.44 -5.68 -25.92
CA ASN A 95 10.82 -5.49 -26.33
C ASN A 95 10.91 -5.07 -27.82
N GLU A 96 10.10 -5.70 -28.68
CA GLU A 96 10.06 -5.35 -30.09
C GLU A 96 9.43 -3.96 -30.31
N PHE A 97 8.28 -3.66 -29.71
CA PHE A 97 7.64 -2.35 -29.82
C PHE A 97 8.52 -1.21 -29.32
N GLN A 98 9.25 -1.42 -28.22
CA GLN A 98 10.20 -0.42 -27.73
C GLN A 98 11.38 -0.23 -28.70
N SER A 99 11.85 -1.31 -29.34
CA SER A 99 13.00 -1.23 -30.27
C SER A 99 12.70 -0.34 -31.50
N ILE A 100 11.47 -0.43 -32.04
CA ILE A 100 11.05 0.32 -33.25
C ILE A 100 10.49 1.72 -32.94
N SER A 101 10.12 2.01 -31.69
CA SER A 101 9.55 3.31 -31.30
C SER A 101 10.61 4.43 -31.44
N LYS A 102 10.27 5.58 -32.01
CA LYS A 102 11.17 6.75 -32.11
C LYS A 102 11.38 7.39 -30.70
N VAL A 103 10.32 7.57 -29.95
CA VAL A 103 10.36 7.97 -28.54
C VAL A 103 9.90 6.78 -27.73
N PRO A 104 10.61 6.35 -26.66
CA PRO A 104 10.20 5.19 -25.88
C PRO A 104 8.73 5.27 -25.45
N LEU A 105 8.01 4.16 -25.59
CA LEU A 105 6.58 4.07 -25.27
C LEU A 105 6.37 4.10 -23.76
N MET A 106 5.39 4.88 -23.30
CA MET A 106 4.85 4.78 -21.95
C MET A 106 3.97 3.53 -21.85
N ILE A 107 4.40 2.54 -21.09
CA ILE A 107 3.63 1.30 -20.92
C ILE A 107 2.77 1.44 -19.69
N SER A 108 1.48 1.17 -19.85
CA SER A 108 0.50 1.22 -18.79
C SER A 108 -0.29 -0.08 -18.66
N MET A 109 -0.91 -0.27 -17.50
CA MET A 109 -1.74 -1.44 -17.21
C MET A 109 -2.82 -1.09 -16.18
N ASP A 110 -4.01 -1.67 -16.36
CA ASP A 110 -4.96 -1.80 -15.24
C ASP A 110 -4.50 -2.95 -14.36
N ALA A 111 -3.98 -2.65 -13.19
CA ALA A 111 -3.46 -3.63 -12.24
C ALA A 111 -3.99 -3.36 -10.83
N GLU A 112 -5.32 -3.26 -10.67
CA GLU A 112 -5.97 -2.89 -9.41
C GLU A 112 -5.62 -3.83 -8.27
N TRP A 113 -5.55 -5.15 -8.54
CA TRP A 113 -5.08 -6.19 -7.62
C TRP A 113 -3.81 -6.88 -8.11
N GLY A 114 -2.92 -6.09 -8.72
CA GLY A 114 -1.65 -6.52 -9.30
C GLY A 114 -1.78 -7.01 -10.74
N VAL A 115 -0.65 -7.40 -11.30
CA VAL A 115 -0.52 -7.82 -12.70
C VAL A 115 -1.37 -9.05 -13.06
N ALA A 116 -1.74 -9.86 -12.06
CA ALA A 116 -2.66 -10.98 -12.20
C ALA A 116 -4.08 -10.58 -12.65
N MET A 117 -4.45 -9.30 -12.56
CA MET A 117 -5.68 -8.79 -13.16
C MET A 117 -5.71 -8.99 -14.66
N ARG A 118 -4.57 -9.00 -15.33
CA ARG A 118 -4.43 -9.00 -16.78
C ARG A 118 -3.66 -10.19 -17.34
N LEU A 119 -2.80 -10.80 -16.54
CA LEU A 119 -1.87 -11.82 -16.99
C LEU A 119 -2.12 -13.15 -16.27
N ASP A 120 -2.06 -14.22 -17.05
CA ASP A 120 -2.28 -15.58 -16.55
C ASP A 120 -1.16 -16.09 -15.66
N SER A 121 -1.47 -17.07 -14.82
CA SER A 121 -0.49 -17.83 -14.01
C SER A 121 0.26 -17.02 -12.96
N LEU A 122 -0.31 -15.89 -12.52
CA LEU A 122 0.24 -15.02 -11.50
C LEU A 122 -0.65 -15.00 -10.25
N LEU A 123 -0.03 -14.76 -9.09
CA LEU A 123 -0.74 -14.60 -7.83
C LEU A 123 -1.48 -13.26 -7.80
N ALA A 124 -2.79 -13.32 -7.55
CA ALA A 124 -3.62 -12.14 -7.37
C ALA A 124 -3.58 -11.67 -5.91
N TYR A 125 -3.37 -10.38 -5.71
CA TYR A 125 -3.59 -9.75 -4.40
C TYR A 125 -5.09 -9.60 -4.11
N PRO A 126 -5.48 -9.44 -2.83
CA PRO A 126 -6.87 -9.21 -2.48
C PRO A 126 -7.45 -7.95 -3.16
N TRP A 127 -8.74 -8.00 -3.48
CA TRP A 127 -9.45 -6.85 -4.04
C TRP A 127 -9.53 -5.69 -3.06
N SER A 128 -9.79 -4.49 -3.57
CA SER A 128 -9.82 -3.28 -2.76
C SER A 128 -10.83 -3.35 -1.60
N MET A 129 -12.00 -3.99 -1.78
CA MET A 129 -12.98 -4.18 -0.71
C MET A 129 -12.39 -5.01 0.45
N THR A 130 -11.66 -6.08 0.14
CA THR A 130 -10.95 -6.89 1.15
C THR A 130 -9.87 -6.08 1.84
N LEU A 131 -9.06 -5.33 1.08
CA LEU A 131 -8.05 -4.41 1.65
C LEU A 131 -8.69 -3.29 2.47
N GLY A 132 -9.92 -2.90 2.11
CA GLY A 132 -10.76 -1.94 2.85
C GLY A 132 -11.01 -2.34 4.29
N ALA A 133 -11.08 -3.63 4.57
CA ALA A 133 -11.28 -4.17 5.91
C ALA A 133 -10.04 -4.09 6.83
N ILE A 134 -8.84 -3.95 6.27
CA ILE A 134 -7.58 -3.89 7.03
C ILE A 134 -7.48 -2.53 7.73
N LYS A 135 -7.14 -2.53 9.02
CA LYS A 135 -6.97 -1.29 9.80
C LYS A 135 -5.59 -0.66 9.58
N ASP A 136 -4.54 -1.46 9.39
CA ASP A 136 -3.16 -1.02 9.23
C ASP A 136 -2.81 -0.76 7.76
N ASN A 137 -2.67 0.51 7.39
CA ASN A 137 -2.35 0.93 6.03
C ASN A 137 -0.90 0.64 5.61
N THR A 138 -0.01 0.27 6.53
CA THR A 138 1.38 -0.12 6.19
C THR A 138 1.41 -1.38 5.33
N ILE A 139 0.52 -2.33 5.61
CA ILE A 139 0.34 -3.55 4.80
C ILE A 139 -0.07 -3.19 3.37
N ILE A 140 -1.00 -2.24 3.21
CA ILE A 140 -1.49 -1.79 1.90
C ILE A 140 -0.36 -1.12 1.10
N ARG A 141 0.49 -0.32 1.77
CA ARG A 141 1.69 0.27 1.13
C ARG A 141 2.67 -0.82 0.67
N ARG A 142 2.95 -1.84 1.50
CA ARG A 142 3.82 -2.97 1.15
C ARG A 142 3.26 -3.77 -0.04
N ILE A 143 1.93 -3.98 -0.08
CA ILE A 143 1.25 -4.59 -1.23
C ILE A 143 1.45 -3.72 -2.47
N GLY A 144 1.21 -2.41 -2.37
CA GLY A 144 1.42 -1.46 -3.46
C GLY A 144 2.85 -1.47 -3.99
N GLN A 145 3.85 -1.50 -3.09
CA GLN A 145 5.27 -1.59 -3.46
C GLN A 145 5.55 -2.89 -4.22
N ARG A 146 5.08 -4.02 -3.72
CA ARG A 146 5.34 -5.30 -4.39
C ARG A 146 4.62 -5.42 -5.74
N MET A 147 3.38 -4.92 -5.85
CA MET A 147 2.69 -4.80 -7.14
C MET A 147 3.51 -3.94 -8.12
N GLY A 148 4.04 -2.80 -7.67
CA GLY A 148 4.89 -1.93 -8.48
C GLY A 148 6.19 -2.60 -8.92
N GLU A 149 6.84 -3.38 -8.06
CA GLU A 149 8.01 -4.18 -8.42
C GLU A 149 7.68 -5.20 -9.53
N GLN A 150 6.54 -5.88 -9.47
CA GLN A 150 6.07 -6.80 -10.53
C GLN A 150 5.77 -6.05 -11.83
N GLU A 151 5.11 -4.90 -11.74
CA GLU A 151 4.86 -4.00 -12.88
C GLU A 151 6.17 -3.57 -13.55
N ARG A 152 7.21 -3.20 -12.78
CA ARG A 152 8.56 -2.85 -13.28
C ARG A 152 9.25 -4.02 -13.97
N ILE A 153 9.19 -5.23 -13.41
CA ILE A 153 9.75 -6.45 -14.02
C ILE A 153 9.16 -6.69 -15.41
N LEU A 154 7.89 -6.34 -15.61
CA LEU A 154 7.18 -6.47 -16.90
C LEU A 154 7.32 -5.23 -17.80
N GLY A 155 8.15 -4.26 -17.44
CA GLY A 155 8.35 -3.03 -18.21
C GLY A 155 7.16 -2.07 -18.19
N VAL A 156 6.26 -2.20 -17.22
CA VAL A 156 5.16 -1.24 -16.99
C VAL A 156 5.71 -0.02 -16.28
N HIS A 157 5.24 1.17 -16.65
CA HIS A 157 5.67 2.46 -16.13
C HIS A 157 4.56 3.21 -15.42
N MET A 158 3.29 2.92 -15.76
CA MET A 158 2.11 3.55 -15.19
C MET A 158 1.04 2.52 -14.88
N SER A 159 0.52 2.54 -13.67
CA SER A 159 -0.63 1.74 -13.23
C SER A 159 -1.89 2.60 -13.19
N TYR A 160 -2.98 2.15 -13.85
CA TYR A 160 -4.30 2.78 -13.71
C TYR A 160 -4.99 2.26 -12.43
N ALA A 161 -4.38 2.61 -11.32
CA ALA A 161 -4.79 2.38 -9.93
C ALA A 161 -4.14 3.48 -9.05
N PRO A 162 -4.69 3.77 -7.87
CA PRO A 162 -5.80 3.12 -7.18
C PRO A 162 -7.18 3.54 -7.69
N VAL A 163 -8.19 2.69 -7.42
CA VAL A 163 -9.60 3.10 -7.49
C VAL A 163 -9.90 3.95 -6.26
N LEU A 164 -10.35 5.18 -6.48
CA LEU A 164 -10.67 6.17 -5.43
C LEU A 164 -12.18 6.41 -5.30
N ASP A 165 -12.99 5.66 -6.06
CA ASP A 165 -14.44 5.71 -5.98
C ASP A 165 -14.93 5.21 -4.63
N ILE A 166 -15.91 5.90 -4.05
CA ILE A 166 -16.53 5.57 -2.77
C ILE A 166 -17.81 4.80 -3.06
N ASN A 167 -17.89 3.54 -2.64
CA ASN A 167 -19.04 2.68 -2.96
C ASN A 167 -20.18 2.90 -1.96
N THR A 168 -20.94 3.98 -2.13
CA THR A 168 -22.12 4.28 -1.30
C THR A 168 -23.39 3.54 -1.78
N ASN A 169 -23.39 3.02 -3.00
CA ASN A 169 -24.51 2.28 -3.55
C ASN A 169 -24.18 0.77 -3.62
N PRO A 170 -24.83 -0.09 -2.80
CA PRO A 170 -24.65 -1.54 -2.86
C PRO A 170 -24.96 -2.16 -4.22
N GLU A 171 -25.89 -1.57 -4.98
CA GLU A 171 -26.30 -2.03 -6.32
C GLU A 171 -25.37 -1.56 -7.44
N ASN A 172 -24.26 -0.90 -7.13
CA ASN A 172 -23.33 -0.43 -8.15
C ASN A 172 -22.70 -1.61 -8.91
N PRO A 173 -22.95 -1.74 -10.23
CA PRO A 173 -22.53 -2.92 -10.99
C PRO A 173 -21.05 -2.89 -11.40
N ILE A 174 -20.36 -1.75 -11.21
CA ILE A 174 -19.02 -1.50 -11.76
C ILE A 174 -17.96 -1.37 -10.69
N ILE A 175 -18.26 -0.69 -9.58
CA ILE A 175 -17.29 -0.38 -8.53
C ILE A 175 -17.26 -1.52 -7.50
N GLY A 176 -18.27 -1.69 -6.68
CA GLY A 176 -18.40 -2.81 -5.75
C GLY A 176 -17.06 -3.23 -5.10
N ASN A 177 -16.62 -4.45 -5.39
CA ASN A 177 -15.36 -5.03 -4.88
C ASN A 177 -14.09 -4.24 -5.23
N ARG A 178 -14.15 -3.31 -6.19
CA ARG A 178 -13.01 -2.48 -6.60
C ARG A 178 -12.77 -1.27 -5.69
N SER A 179 -13.77 -0.86 -4.89
CA SER A 179 -13.65 0.22 -3.90
C SER A 179 -13.07 -0.30 -2.58
N PHE A 180 -12.37 0.57 -1.86
CA PHE A 180 -11.95 0.31 -0.47
C PHE A 180 -13.09 0.45 0.55
N GLY A 181 -14.29 0.87 0.13
CA GLY A 181 -15.46 1.00 0.99
C GLY A 181 -16.28 2.26 0.75
N GLU A 182 -17.10 2.63 1.73
CA GLU A 182 -18.04 3.76 1.64
C GLU A 182 -17.60 5.02 2.41
N ASP A 183 -16.61 4.91 3.30
CA ASP A 183 -16.11 6.05 4.07
C ASP A 183 -15.05 6.83 3.30
N PRO A 184 -15.26 8.14 3.02
CA PRO A 184 -14.35 8.94 2.19
C PRO A 184 -12.92 8.99 2.72
N LYS A 185 -12.76 9.08 4.05
CA LYS A 185 -11.44 9.18 4.67
C LYS A 185 -10.70 7.84 4.58
N ARG A 186 -11.37 6.73 4.87
CA ARG A 186 -10.76 5.38 4.75
C ARG A 186 -10.37 5.07 3.32
N VAL A 187 -11.20 5.40 2.34
CA VAL A 187 -10.89 5.23 0.90
C VAL A 187 -9.67 6.08 0.52
N ALA A 188 -9.61 7.34 0.97
CA ALA A 188 -8.47 8.21 0.72
C ALA A 188 -7.17 7.65 1.34
N ASP A 189 -7.18 7.31 2.62
CA ASP A 189 -6.01 6.83 3.35
C ASP A 189 -5.44 5.53 2.72
N LYS A 190 -6.32 4.60 2.33
CA LYS A 190 -5.93 3.33 1.67
C LYS A 190 -5.46 3.53 0.24
N GLY A 191 -6.15 4.36 -0.53
CA GLY A 191 -5.75 4.74 -1.88
C GLY A 191 -4.37 5.39 -1.89
N VAL A 192 -4.11 6.31 -0.95
CA VAL A 192 -2.79 6.94 -0.77
C VAL A 192 -1.72 5.92 -0.39
N ALA A 193 -2.02 4.99 0.52
CA ALA A 193 -1.05 3.96 0.91
C ALA A 193 -0.66 3.07 -0.28
N LEU A 194 -1.64 2.60 -1.05
CA LEU A 194 -1.41 1.78 -2.25
C LEU A 194 -0.63 2.55 -3.33
N MET A 195 -0.97 3.82 -3.53
CA MET A 195 -0.27 4.75 -4.44
C MET A 195 1.19 4.92 -4.04
N LYS A 196 1.45 5.26 -2.77
CA LYS A 196 2.82 5.46 -2.26
C LYS A 196 3.67 4.21 -2.41
N GLY A 197 3.12 3.04 -2.14
CA GLY A 197 3.84 1.78 -2.35
C GLY A 197 4.29 1.60 -3.80
N ARG A 198 3.43 1.89 -4.79
CA ARG A 198 3.82 1.85 -6.20
C ARG A 198 4.86 2.92 -6.56
N HIS A 199 4.73 4.13 -6.00
CA HIS A 199 5.74 5.18 -6.19
C HIS A 199 7.11 4.75 -5.64
N ASP A 200 7.17 4.04 -4.51
CA ASP A 200 8.41 3.48 -3.94
C ASP A 200 9.10 2.51 -4.92
N ALA A 201 8.31 1.81 -5.75
CA ALA A 201 8.81 0.95 -6.83
C ALA A 201 9.08 1.70 -8.16
N GLY A 202 8.89 3.02 -8.22
CA GLY A 202 9.12 3.84 -9.41
C GLY A 202 8.02 3.76 -10.48
N ILE A 203 6.79 3.35 -10.11
CA ILE A 203 5.61 3.31 -10.99
C ILE A 203 4.77 4.57 -10.80
N LEU A 204 4.38 5.23 -11.90
CA LEU A 204 3.36 6.27 -11.86
C LEU A 204 1.98 5.67 -11.62
N THR A 205 1.12 6.38 -10.89
CA THR A 205 -0.22 5.90 -10.55
C THR A 205 -1.30 6.85 -11.05
N SER A 206 -2.46 6.30 -11.37
CA SER A 206 -3.63 7.07 -11.81
C SER A 206 -4.83 6.80 -10.93
N GLY A 207 -5.25 7.79 -10.18
CA GLY A 207 -6.50 7.72 -9.40
C GLY A 207 -7.73 7.73 -10.31
N LYS A 208 -8.68 6.84 -10.07
CA LYS A 208 -9.86 6.66 -10.93
C LYS A 208 -11.13 6.34 -10.14
N HIS A 209 -12.30 6.70 -10.67
CA HIS A 209 -12.64 7.36 -11.94
C HIS A 209 -13.20 8.77 -11.63
N PHE A 210 -12.38 9.80 -11.84
CA PHE A 210 -12.76 11.17 -11.46
C PHE A 210 -14.01 11.66 -12.21
N PRO A 211 -15.01 12.30 -11.53
CA PRO A 211 -14.97 12.79 -10.14
C PRO A 211 -15.49 11.80 -9.08
N GLY A 212 -15.82 10.56 -9.42
CA GLY A 212 -16.32 9.51 -8.56
C GLY A 212 -17.48 8.75 -9.20
N HIS A 213 -17.33 7.41 -9.30
CA HIS A 213 -18.27 6.49 -9.96
C HIS A 213 -19.02 5.59 -8.96
N GLY A 214 -18.77 5.74 -7.66
CA GLY A 214 -19.16 4.77 -6.64
C GLY A 214 -20.66 4.72 -6.30
N ASP A 215 -21.43 5.76 -6.63
CA ASP A 215 -22.88 5.84 -6.34
C ASP A 215 -23.77 5.54 -7.57
N THR A 216 -23.18 5.22 -8.73
CA THR A 216 -23.97 5.04 -9.95
C THR A 216 -24.62 3.64 -9.97
N ALA A 217 -25.88 3.59 -10.46
CA ALA A 217 -26.63 2.36 -10.68
C ALA A 217 -26.55 1.84 -12.13
N LYS A 218 -25.76 2.48 -13.00
CA LYS A 218 -25.63 2.13 -14.42
C LYS A 218 -24.17 1.97 -14.83
N ASP A 219 -23.96 1.06 -15.78
CA ASP A 219 -22.65 0.73 -16.35
C ASP A 219 -22.24 1.77 -17.41
N SER A 220 -21.14 2.49 -17.18
CA SER A 220 -20.58 3.46 -18.12
C SER A 220 -20.05 2.86 -19.42
N HIS A 221 -19.81 1.55 -19.48
CA HIS A 221 -19.50 0.85 -20.73
C HIS A 221 -20.70 0.78 -21.68
N LYS A 222 -21.91 0.87 -21.14
CA LYS A 222 -23.17 0.68 -21.89
C LYS A 222 -23.98 1.98 -22.06
N THR A 223 -23.85 2.90 -21.13
CA THR A 223 -24.64 4.15 -21.06
C THR A 223 -23.80 5.28 -20.49
N LEU A 224 -24.32 6.51 -20.47
CA LEU A 224 -23.75 7.63 -19.71
C LEU A 224 -24.44 7.73 -18.34
N PRO A 225 -23.85 7.23 -17.25
CA PRO A 225 -24.45 7.35 -15.92
C PRO A 225 -24.50 8.80 -15.46
N THR A 226 -25.51 9.14 -14.68
CA THR A 226 -25.66 10.48 -14.10
C THR A 226 -25.42 10.43 -12.60
N VAL A 227 -24.56 11.34 -12.10
CA VAL A 227 -24.32 11.63 -10.69
C VAL A 227 -24.98 12.97 -10.39
N ASN A 228 -26.15 12.91 -9.76
CA ASN A 228 -27.01 14.08 -9.54
C ASN A 228 -26.91 14.63 -8.11
N PHE A 229 -25.70 14.86 -7.63
CA PHE A 229 -25.44 15.45 -6.35
C PHE A 229 -25.13 16.95 -6.49
N ASP A 230 -25.40 17.70 -5.41
CA ASP A 230 -24.92 19.07 -5.31
C ASP A 230 -23.39 19.13 -5.15
N ARG A 231 -22.84 20.30 -5.30
CA ARG A 231 -21.39 20.49 -5.24
C ARG A 231 -20.83 20.22 -3.84
N PHE A 232 -21.58 20.49 -2.78
CA PHE A 232 -21.14 20.26 -1.41
C PHE A 232 -20.94 18.76 -1.16
N ARG A 233 -21.91 17.92 -1.53
CA ARG A 233 -21.81 16.47 -1.44
C ARG A 233 -20.63 15.95 -2.26
N LEU A 234 -20.52 16.35 -3.54
CA LEU A 234 -19.43 15.93 -4.42
C LEU A 234 -18.05 16.23 -3.83
N GLU A 235 -17.85 17.43 -3.27
CA GLU A 235 -16.56 17.86 -2.73
C GLU A 235 -16.16 17.16 -1.43
N ASN A 236 -17.13 16.79 -0.60
CA ASN A 236 -16.90 16.19 0.72
C ASN A 236 -16.96 14.65 0.70
N THR A 237 -17.49 14.06 -0.37
CA THR A 237 -17.59 12.61 -0.51
C THR A 237 -16.82 12.16 -1.75
N GLU A 238 -17.39 12.25 -2.94
CA GLU A 238 -16.87 11.62 -4.15
C GLU A 238 -15.47 12.12 -4.53
N ILE A 239 -15.21 13.41 -4.43
CA ILE A 239 -13.96 14.07 -4.83
C ILE A 239 -12.92 14.08 -3.68
N TYR A 240 -13.34 13.86 -2.45
CA TYR A 240 -12.45 13.92 -1.28
C TYR A 240 -11.21 13.02 -1.41
N PRO A 241 -11.32 11.72 -1.81
CA PRO A 241 -10.15 10.86 -1.97
C PRO A 241 -9.18 11.34 -3.06
N PHE A 242 -9.71 11.93 -4.16
CA PHE A 242 -8.87 12.48 -5.21
C PHE A 242 -8.08 13.69 -4.72
N LYS A 243 -8.72 14.61 -3.97
CA LYS A 243 -8.02 15.76 -3.37
C LYS A 243 -6.87 15.27 -2.48
N LYS A 244 -7.14 14.29 -1.61
CA LYS A 244 -6.12 13.72 -0.71
C LYS A 244 -4.99 13.03 -1.47
N ALA A 245 -5.28 12.24 -2.49
CA ALA A 245 -4.26 11.60 -3.30
C ALA A 245 -3.41 12.63 -4.08
N ILE A 246 -4.01 13.70 -4.62
CA ILE A 246 -3.32 14.78 -5.31
C ILE A 246 -2.38 15.53 -4.34
N GLU A 247 -2.85 15.87 -3.13
CA GLU A 247 -2.03 16.46 -2.07
C GLU A 247 -0.81 15.59 -1.72
N GLN A 248 -0.92 14.27 -1.89
CA GLN A 248 0.13 13.30 -1.61
C GLN A 248 0.95 12.89 -2.84
N GLY A 249 0.82 13.61 -3.97
CA GLY A 249 1.66 13.45 -5.15
C GLY A 249 1.14 12.46 -6.21
N LEU A 250 -0.19 12.28 -6.32
CA LEU A 250 -0.79 11.45 -7.38
C LEU A 250 -0.32 11.90 -8.77
N SER A 251 0.25 10.97 -9.53
CA SER A 251 0.90 11.28 -10.81
C SER A 251 -0.08 11.51 -11.95
N SER A 252 -1.23 10.85 -11.91
CA SER A 252 -2.25 10.92 -12.95
C SER A 252 -3.66 10.82 -12.36
N VAL A 253 -4.64 11.39 -13.06
CA VAL A 253 -6.08 11.26 -12.79
C VAL A 253 -6.78 10.78 -14.05
N MET A 254 -7.52 9.66 -13.93
CA MET A 254 -8.39 9.18 -15.01
C MET A 254 -9.76 9.84 -14.91
N THR A 255 -10.15 10.54 -15.98
CA THR A 255 -11.43 11.25 -16.07
C THR A 255 -12.52 10.32 -16.62
N ALA A 256 -13.60 10.16 -15.87
CA ALA A 256 -14.68 9.23 -16.18
C ALA A 256 -15.64 9.75 -17.25
N HIS A 257 -16.35 8.82 -17.89
CA HIS A 257 -17.51 9.11 -18.74
C HIS A 257 -18.79 9.15 -17.88
N LEU A 258 -18.97 10.25 -17.14
CA LEU A 258 -20.10 10.49 -16.24
C LEU A 258 -20.76 11.83 -16.56
N ASN A 259 -22.09 11.86 -16.52
CA ASN A 259 -22.82 13.11 -16.49
C ASN A 259 -22.90 13.62 -15.06
N VAL A 260 -22.25 14.76 -14.77
CA VAL A 260 -22.21 15.39 -13.43
C VAL A 260 -22.59 16.87 -13.57
N PRO A 261 -23.89 17.20 -13.64
CA PRO A 261 -24.35 18.56 -13.95
C PRO A 261 -23.77 19.64 -13.04
N ALA A 262 -23.51 19.33 -11.76
CA ALA A 262 -22.90 20.26 -10.80
C ALA A 262 -21.45 20.66 -11.14
N LEU A 263 -20.76 19.92 -12.02
CA LEU A 263 -19.39 20.22 -12.48
C LEU A 263 -19.35 20.62 -13.95
N THR A 264 -20.15 19.96 -14.80
CA THR A 264 -20.10 20.14 -16.26
C THR A 264 -20.97 21.31 -16.74
N PHE A 265 -22.02 21.66 -15.99
CA PHE A 265 -23.07 22.61 -16.40
C PHE A 265 -23.75 22.21 -17.72
N SER A 266 -23.63 20.99 -18.15
CA SER A 266 -24.19 20.41 -19.37
C SER A 266 -24.42 18.90 -19.13
N ASN A 267 -24.97 18.22 -20.13
CA ASN A 267 -25.12 16.74 -20.12
C ASN A 267 -23.94 16.02 -20.80
N ASP A 268 -22.83 16.70 -21.03
CA ASP A 268 -21.64 16.10 -21.62
C ASP A 268 -20.89 15.23 -20.59
N PRO A 269 -20.19 14.17 -21.04
CA PRO A 269 -19.32 13.40 -20.17
C PRO A 269 -18.24 14.27 -19.51
N THR A 270 -17.97 14.06 -18.24
CA THR A 270 -16.92 14.77 -17.49
C THR A 270 -15.58 14.78 -18.20
N SER A 271 -15.20 13.66 -18.83
CA SER A 271 -13.97 13.53 -19.63
C SER A 271 -13.90 14.46 -20.84
N LEU A 272 -15.04 14.92 -21.36
CA LEU A 272 -15.12 15.85 -22.49
C LEU A 272 -15.45 17.29 -22.06
N SER A 273 -15.59 17.55 -20.77
CA SER A 273 -15.98 18.85 -20.22
C SER A 273 -14.78 19.70 -19.81
N TYR A 274 -14.60 20.84 -20.48
CA TYR A 274 -13.62 21.86 -20.06
C TYR A 274 -13.85 22.37 -18.63
N ALA A 275 -15.12 22.48 -18.23
CA ALA A 275 -15.48 22.90 -16.87
C ALA A 275 -15.01 21.88 -15.81
N ALA A 276 -15.17 20.59 -16.08
CA ALA A 276 -14.76 19.53 -15.15
C ALA A 276 -13.24 19.32 -15.13
N VAL A 277 -12.60 19.16 -16.31
CA VAL A 277 -11.18 18.81 -16.38
C VAL A 277 -10.28 20.04 -16.19
N THR A 278 -10.48 21.11 -16.99
CA THR A 278 -9.58 22.26 -16.91
C THR A 278 -9.93 23.17 -15.73
N LYS A 279 -11.17 23.62 -15.62
CA LYS A 279 -11.51 24.58 -14.56
C LYS A 279 -11.51 23.92 -13.18
N TYR A 280 -12.15 22.77 -13.03
CA TYR A 280 -12.29 22.19 -11.71
C TYR A 280 -11.06 21.38 -11.30
N LEU A 281 -10.69 20.32 -12.03
CA LEU A 281 -9.56 19.44 -11.65
C LEU A 281 -8.22 20.21 -11.67
N ARG A 282 -7.91 20.92 -12.77
CA ARG A 282 -6.60 21.57 -12.90
C ARG A 282 -6.49 22.89 -12.15
N GLN A 283 -7.50 23.77 -12.27
CA GLN A 283 -7.41 25.12 -11.69
C GLN A 283 -7.91 25.18 -10.25
N ASN A 284 -9.06 24.58 -9.90
CA ASN A 284 -9.61 24.67 -8.55
C ASN A 284 -8.93 23.73 -7.58
N ILE A 285 -8.70 22.44 -7.98
CA ILE A 285 -7.97 21.47 -7.14
C ILE A 285 -6.46 21.70 -7.22
N GLY A 286 -5.95 22.27 -8.32
CA GLY A 286 -4.52 22.53 -8.52
C GLY A 286 -3.75 21.33 -9.08
N PHE A 287 -4.40 20.39 -9.76
CA PHE A 287 -3.77 19.20 -10.26
C PHE A 287 -2.83 19.47 -11.46
N ASN A 288 -1.54 19.20 -11.29
CA ASN A 288 -0.49 19.44 -12.29
C ASN A 288 0.00 18.17 -13.01
N GLY A 289 -0.44 16.99 -12.60
CA GLY A 289 -0.09 15.71 -13.23
C GLY A 289 -0.77 15.47 -14.57
N LEU A 290 -0.72 14.21 -15.05
CA LEU A 290 -1.37 13.78 -16.29
C LEU A 290 -2.87 13.57 -16.07
N ALA A 291 -3.71 14.22 -16.87
CA ALA A 291 -5.12 13.83 -17.00
C ALA A 291 -5.23 12.83 -18.15
N VAL A 292 -5.77 11.67 -17.87
CA VAL A 292 -5.96 10.57 -18.82
C VAL A 292 -7.47 10.35 -18.97
N THR A 293 -7.98 10.16 -20.18
CA THR A 293 -9.38 9.79 -20.35
C THR A 293 -9.62 8.35 -19.90
N ASP A 294 -10.81 8.02 -19.45
CA ASP A 294 -11.29 6.64 -19.53
C ASP A 294 -11.35 6.21 -21.00
N ALA A 295 -11.60 4.93 -21.28
CA ALA A 295 -11.52 4.38 -22.63
C ALA A 295 -12.50 5.06 -23.60
N LEU A 296 -11.98 5.79 -24.59
CA LEU A 296 -12.79 6.60 -25.53
C LEU A 296 -13.65 5.76 -26.48
N ASN A 297 -13.45 4.44 -26.54
CA ASN A 297 -14.32 3.54 -27.30
C ASN A 297 -15.58 3.09 -26.53
N MET A 298 -15.74 3.50 -25.26
CA MET A 298 -16.93 3.21 -24.47
C MET A 298 -18.14 4.00 -24.96
N LYS A 299 -19.34 3.40 -24.84
CA LYS A 299 -20.59 4.08 -25.24
C LYS A 299 -20.87 5.35 -24.43
N GLY A 300 -20.47 5.37 -23.17
CA GLY A 300 -20.58 6.56 -22.31
C GLY A 300 -19.73 7.76 -22.75
N ALA A 301 -18.73 7.55 -23.60
CA ALA A 301 -17.89 8.59 -24.15
C ALA A 301 -18.56 9.39 -25.27
N VAL A 302 -19.63 8.83 -25.90
CA VAL A 302 -20.26 9.41 -27.10
C VAL A 302 -21.32 10.43 -26.69
N PRO A 303 -21.14 11.74 -26.94
CA PRO A 303 -22.19 12.73 -26.68
C PRO A 303 -23.40 12.50 -27.59
N ASN A 304 -24.59 12.86 -27.11
CA ASN A 304 -25.87 12.66 -27.81
C ASN A 304 -25.96 13.38 -29.19
N ASN A 305 -25.06 14.34 -29.47
CA ASN A 305 -25.08 15.21 -30.67
C ASN A 305 -23.74 15.29 -31.39
N SER A 306 -22.81 14.34 -31.29
CA SER A 306 -21.47 14.53 -31.82
C SER A 306 -21.25 13.98 -33.23
N ASN A 307 -20.76 14.83 -34.11
CA ASN A 307 -20.09 14.51 -35.36
C ASN A 307 -18.65 13.99 -35.03
N ASN A 308 -18.51 12.78 -34.54
CA ASN A 308 -17.25 11.99 -34.49
C ASN A 308 -15.95 12.74 -34.12
N ASN A 309 -15.91 13.60 -33.11
CA ASN A 309 -14.71 14.39 -32.76
C ASN A 309 -14.28 14.21 -31.30
N ILE A 310 -14.46 13.00 -30.74
CA ILE A 310 -14.29 12.71 -29.30
C ILE A 310 -12.84 12.99 -28.86
N ASP A 311 -11.84 12.57 -29.64
CA ASP A 311 -10.42 12.79 -29.32
C ASP A 311 -10.07 14.30 -29.19
N LEU A 312 -10.54 15.12 -30.14
CA LEU A 312 -10.33 16.56 -30.08
C LEU A 312 -11.06 17.21 -28.91
N LEU A 313 -12.29 16.77 -28.61
CA LEU A 313 -13.06 17.28 -27.47
C LEU A 313 -12.37 16.93 -26.16
N ALA A 314 -11.88 15.71 -26.01
CA ALA A 314 -11.15 15.26 -24.83
C ALA A 314 -9.84 16.06 -24.62
N LEU A 315 -9.10 16.35 -25.67
CA LEU A 315 -7.91 17.21 -25.64
C LEU A 315 -8.27 18.63 -25.19
N LEU A 316 -9.32 19.21 -25.80
CA LEU A 316 -9.80 20.56 -25.46
C LEU A 316 -10.37 20.66 -24.06
N ALA A 317 -10.98 19.59 -23.54
CA ALA A 317 -11.41 19.50 -22.14
C ALA A 317 -10.24 19.65 -21.17
N GLY A 318 -9.04 19.23 -21.56
CA GLY A 318 -7.85 19.35 -20.73
C GLY A 318 -7.13 18.02 -20.45
N ASN A 319 -7.53 16.90 -21.08
CA ASN A 319 -6.82 15.65 -20.97
C ASN A 319 -5.49 15.70 -21.71
N ASP A 320 -4.49 14.98 -21.23
CA ASP A 320 -3.17 14.89 -21.83
C ASP A 320 -2.98 13.57 -22.60
N VAL A 321 -3.63 12.49 -22.14
CA VAL A 321 -3.55 11.17 -22.76
C VAL A 321 -4.95 10.71 -23.19
N LEU A 322 -5.07 10.30 -24.45
CA LEU A 322 -6.28 9.80 -25.07
C LEU A 322 -6.22 8.26 -25.07
N LEU A 323 -6.94 7.64 -24.11
CA LEU A 323 -6.86 6.21 -23.90
C LEU A 323 -7.88 5.48 -24.78
N ILE A 324 -7.42 4.49 -25.56
CA ILE A 324 -8.24 3.57 -26.36
C ILE A 324 -9.21 4.34 -27.28
N SER A 325 -8.67 5.26 -28.08
CA SER A 325 -9.43 5.94 -29.14
C SER A 325 -10.01 4.93 -30.13
N GLN A 326 -11.20 5.21 -30.67
CA GLN A 326 -11.88 4.35 -31.64
C GLN A 326 -11.15 4.25 -32.98
N ASP A 327 -10.53 5.37 -33.42
CA ASP A 327 -9.82 5.49 -34.71
C ASP A 327 -8.67 6.48 -34.54
N ILE A 328 -7.48 5.99 -34.20
CA ILE A 328 -6.29 6.81 -33.96
C ILE A 328 -5.87 7.60 -35.21
N PRO A 329 -5.78 7.00 -36.42
CA PRO A 329 -5.52 7.73 -37.65
C PRO A 329 -6.44 8.92 -37.85
N GLN A 330 -7.74 8.73 -37.72
CA GLN A 330 -8.73 9.78 -37.89
C GLN A 330 -8.62 10.83 -36.77
N GLY A 331 -8.37 10.41 -35.53
CA GLY A 331 -8.14 11.30 -34.38
C GLY A 331 -6.96 12.25 -34.62
N ILE A 332 -5.83 11.71 -35.09
CA ILE A 332 -4.64 12.51 -35.46
C ILE A 332 -4.95 13.53 -36.55
N GLU A 333 -5.61 13.12 -37.64
CA GLU A 333 -5.99 14.03 -38.72
C GLU A 333 -6.90 15.18 -38.26
N LYS A 334 -7.88 14.90 -37.39
CA LYS A 334 -8.78 15.92 -36.84
C LYS A 334 -8.06 16.90 -35.93
N ILE A 335 -7.18 16.41 -35.04
CA ILE A 335 -6.38 17.27 -34.17
C ILE A 335 -5.42 18.11 -35.00
N LYS A 336 -4.78 17.54 -36.01
CA LYS A 336 -3.88 18.25 -36.93
C LYS A 336 -4.59 19.39 -37.68
N LYS A 337 -5.76 19.12 -38.24
CA LYS A 337 -6.59 20.14 -38.90
C LYS A 337 -6.99 21.24 -37.93
N ALA A 338 -7.36 20.89 -36.70
CA ALA A 338 -7.70 21.89 -35.67
C ALA A 338 -6.46 22.65 -35.18
N TYR A 339 -5.28 22.03 -35.13
CA TYR A 339 -4.03 22.69 -34.74
C TYR A 339 -3.68 23.87 -35.65
N ASP A 340 -3.86 23.72 -36.97
CA ASP A 340 -3.56 24.79 -37.92
C ASP A 340 -4.50 26.00 -37.78
N ASN A 341 -5.76 25.78 -37.32
CA ASN A 341 -6.81 26.77 -37.31
C ASN A 341 -7.13 27.37 -35.93
N LEU A 342 -6.77 26.66 -34.84
CA LEU A 342 -7.18 27.02 -33.48
C LEU A 342 -5.96 27.13 -32.52
N PRO A 343 -5.60 28.37 -32.09
CA PRO A 343 -4.47 28.57 -31.18
C PRO A 343 -4.58 27.79 -29.85
N ILE A 344 -5.80 27.53 -29.40
CA ILE A 344 -6.02 26.73 -28.17
C ILE A 344 -5.57 25.27 -28.37
N VAL A 345 -5.82 24.67 -29.53
CA VAL A 345 -5.38 23.28 -29.84
C VAL A 345 -3.84 23.22 -29.90
N LYS A 346 -3.21 24.22 -30.52
CA LYS A 346 -1.75 24.34 -30.57
C LYS A 346 -1.14 24.33 -29.16
N ARG A 347 -1.67 25.17 -28.28
CA ARG A 347 -1.24 25.23 -26.88
C ARG A 347 -1.47 23.91 -26.16
N ARG A 348 -2.67 23.29 -26.32
CA ARG A 348 -2.98 22.03 -25.65
C ARG A 348 -2.06 20.88 -26.09
N VAL A 349 -1.77 20.74 -27.39
CA VAL A 349 -0.82 19.74 -27.90
C VAL A 349 0.57 19.97 -27.29
N GLU A 350 1.07 21.21 -27.27
CA GLU A 350 2.37 21.52 -26.68
C GLU A 350 2.43 21.17 -25.18
N GLU A 351 1.47 21.63 -24.41
CA GLU A 351 1.41 21.36 -22.95
C GLU A 351 1.33 19.86 -22.65
N SER A 352 0.46 19.14 -23.37
CA SER A 352 0.25 17.71 -23.11
C SER A 352 1.46 16.88 -23.52
N VAL A 353 2.06 17.14 -24.68
CA VAL A 353 3.27 16.42 -25.12
C VAL A 353 4.43 16.64 -24.16
N LYS A 354 4.66 17.89 -23.74
CA LYS A 354 5.71 18.19 -22.75
C LYS A 354 5.47 17.48 -21.42
N LYS A 355 4.23 17.40 -20.94
CA LYS A 355 3.89 16.64 -19.72
C LYS A 355 4.13 15.14 -19.90
N ILE A 356 3.73 14.56 -21.03
CA ILE A 356 3.97 13.14 -21.34
C ILE A 356 5.48 12.85 -21.38
N LEU A 357 6.27 13.70 -22.05
CA LEU A 357 7.73 13.55 -22.07
C LEU A 357 8.35 13.69 -20.68
N LYS A 358 7.83 14.62 -19.86
CA LYS A 358 8.25 14.79 -18.46
C LYS A 358 8.00 13.53 -17.63
N ALA A 359 6.82 12.91 -17.80
CA ALA A 359 6.49 11.65 -17.16
C ALA A 359 7.40 10.50 -17.64
N LYS A 360 7.67 10.42 -18.95
CA LYS A 360 8.61 9.44 -19.53
C LYS A 360 10.03 9.56 -18.94
N TYR A 361 10.52 10.79 -18.80
CA TYR A 361 11.82 11.02 -18.16
C TYR A 361 11.83 10.53 -16.71
N LYS A 362 10.79 10.85 -15.95
CA LYS A 362 10.69 10.48 -14.53
C LYS A 362 10.76 8.98 -14.30
N VAL A 363 10.20 8.17 -15.19
CA VAL A 363 10.21 6.70 -15.08
C VAL A 363 11.40 6.04 -15.75
N GLY A 364 12.41 6.82 -16.22
CA GLY A 364 13.63 6.31 -16.80
C GLY A 364 13.55 5.97 -18.29
N LEU A 365 12.53 6.43 -19.02
CA LEU A 365 12.37 6.23 -20.46
C LEU A 365 13.24 7.21 -21.30
N THR A 366 14.42 7.53 -20.79
CA THR A 366 15.47 8.24 -21.55
C THR A 366 16.25 7.27 -22.44
N GLU A 367 16.23 5.99 -22.09
CA GLU A 367 16.88 4.88 -22.81
C GLU A 367 15.90 3.74 -23.02
N LYS A 368 16.16 2.91 -24.02
CA LYS A 368 15.38 1.71 -24.32
C LYS A 368 16.05 0.52 -23.65
N ILE A 369 15.50 0.11 -22.51
CA ILE A 369 15.99 -1.05 -21.75
C ILE A 369 15.09 -2.23 -22.05
N ALA A 370 15.68 -3.32 -22.58
CA ALA A 370 14.95 -4.55 -22.86
C ALA A 370 14.60 -5.27 -21.55
N ILE A 371 13.40 -5.85 -21.51
CA ILE A 371 12.94 -6.68 -20.40
C ILE A 371 13.70 -8.01 -20.45
N ASP A 372 14.31 -8.40 -19.34
CA ASP A 372 14.86 -9.74 -19.16
C ASP A 372 13.74 -10.75 -18.95
N THR A 373 13.61 -11.68 -19.90
CA THR A 373 12.59 -12.74 -19.87
C THR A 373 13.03 -14.02 -19.15
N ASN A 374 14.29 -14.10 -18.69
CA ASN A 374 14.80 -15.25 -17.97
C ASN A 374 14.14 -15.38 -16.60
N ASN A 375 13.68 -16.59 -16.27
CA ASN A 375 13.04 -16.91 -15.00
C ASN A 375 11.90 -15.95 -14.59
N LEU A 376 11.24 -15.35 -15.59
CA LEU A 376 10.23 -14.30 -15.39
C LEU A 376 9.12 -14.73 -14.42
N GLN A 377 8.62 -15.97 -14.58
CA GLN A 377 7.57 -16.52 -13.71
C GLN A 377 8.00 -16.60 -12.24
N ALA A 378 9.23 -17.04 -11.97
CA ALA A 378 9.75 -17.15 -10.60
C ALA A 378 10.00 -15.77 -9.95
N ARG A 379 10.34 -14.76 -10.75
CA ARG A 379 10.51 -13.36 -10.28
C ARG A 379 9.19 -12.69 -9.96
N LEU A 380 8.10 -13.08 -10.64
CA LEU A 380 6.76 -12.54 -10.47
C LEU A 380 5.96 -13.25 -9.36
N ASN A 381 6.21 -14.55 -9.12
CA ASN A 381 5.54 -15.35 -8.08
C ASN A 381 6.57 -15.80 -7.04
N THR A 382 6.83 -15.00 -6.05
CA THR A 382 7.79 -15.32 -4.98
C THR A 382 7.06 -15.76 -3.71
N ARG A 383 7.78 -16.43 -2.79
CA ARG A 383 7.25 -16.72 -1.46
C ARG A 383 6.87 -15.43 -0.69
N LYS A 384 7.57 -14.32 -0.95
CA LYS A 384 7.22 -13.01 -0.37
C LYS A 384 5.79 -12.58 -0.75
N ASP A 385 5.38 -12.85 -2.00
CA ASP A 385 4.02 -12.55 -2.47
C ASP A 385 2.97 -13.36 -1.70
N THR A 386 3.20 -14.68 -1.56
CA THR A 386 2.30 -15.57 -0.81
C THR A 386 2.15 -15.11 0.64
N LEU A 387 3.27 -14.83 1.33
CA LEU A 387 3.25 -14.38 2.73
C LEU A 387 2.51 -13.04 2.89
N LEU A 388 2.68 -12.12 1.97
CA LEU A 388 2.00 -10.82 2.01
C LEU A 388 0.49 -10.95 1.75
N ILE A 389 0.08 -11.88 0.88
CA ILE A 389 -1.33 -12.21 0.64
C ILE A 389 -1.94 -12.89 1.88
N GLU A 390 -1.23 -13.84 2.51
CA GLU A 390 -1.66 -14.48 3.75
C GLU A 390 -1.84 -13.45 4.87
N GLU A 391 -0.89 -12.55 5.05
CA GLU A 391 -0.98 -11.45 6.02
C GLU A 391 -2.19 -10.55 5.73
N ALA A 392 -2.43 -10.20 4.47
CA ALA A 392 -3.57 -9.37 4.08
C ALA A 392 -4.91 -10.03 4.44
N TYR A 393 -5.10 -11.32 4.13
CA TYR A 393 -6.32 -12.02 4.52
C TYR A 393 -6.45 -12.17 6.04
N SER A 394 -5.37 -12.50 6.76
CA SER A 394 -5.37 -12.58 8.21
C SER A 394 -5.81 -11.27 8.88
N LYS A 395 -5.47 -10.12 8.28
CA LYS A 395 -5.82 -8.80 8.82
C LYS A 395 -7.16 -8.25 8.31
N SER A 396 -7.73 -8.84 7.25
CA SER A 396 -8.99 -8.38 6.64
C SER A 396 -10.21 -9.18 7.13
N ILE A 397 -10.08 -10.49 7.32
CA ILE A 397 -11.21 -11.34 7.74
C ILE A 397 -11.82 -10.78 9.02
N THR A 398 -13.15 -10.55 8.95
CA THR A 398 -13.88 -9.76 9.95
C THR A 398 -14.86 -10.63 10.71
N LEU A 399 -14.74 -10.67 12.03
CA LEU A 399 -15.75 -11.21 12.91
C LEU A 399 -16.75 -10.08 13.24
N ILE A 400 -17.99 -10.19 12.74
CA ILE A 400 -19.02 -9.15 12.87
C ILE A 400 -19.84 -9.39 14.14
N LYS A 401 -20.15 -10.66 14.44
CA LYS A 401 -20.97 -11.09 15.58
C LYS A 401 -20.42 -12.38 16.17
N ASN A 402 -20.51 -12.57 17.49
CA ASN A 402 -20.07 -13.79 18.18
C ASN A 402 -20.83 -13.95 19.50
N ASP A 403 -22.13 -14.15 19.40
CA ASP A 403 -22.98 -14.39 20.58
C ASP A 403 -22.64 -15.76 21.17
N ASN A 404 -22.86 -15.90 22.47
CA ASN A 404 -22.58 -17.13 23.21
C ASN A 404 -21.12 -17.65 23.07
N GLN A 405 -20.21 -16.82 22.55
CA GLN A 405 -18.80 -17.17 22.34
C GLN A 405 -18.63 -18.47 21.52
N LEU A 406 -19.40 -18.62 20.42
CA LEU A 406 -19.30 -19.79 19.55
C LEU A 406 -17.94 -19.94 18.89
N LEU A 407 -17.23 -18.85 18.66
CA LEU A 407 -15.84 -18.83 18.21
C LEU A 407 -14.91 -18.46 19.38
N PRO A 408 -13.72 -19.09 19.45
CA PRO A 408 -13.19 -20.10 18.57
C PRO A 408 -13.96 -21.41 18.70
N LEU A 409 -13.92 -22.23 17.63
CA LEU A 409 -14.53 -23.55 17.62
C LEU A 409 -13.96 -24.43 18.73
N ASP A 410 -14.85 -25.23 19.37
CA ASP A 410 -14.46 -26.14 20.42
C ASP A 410 -14.04 -27.50 19.84
N PRO A 411 -12.79 -27.95 20.02
CA PRO A 411 -12.29 -29.22 19.49
C PRO A 411 -13.07 -30.46 19.94
N GLN A 412 -13.78 -30.38 21.10
CA GLN A 412 -14.57 -31.49 21.64
C GLN A 412 -16.01 -31.53 21.07
N THR A 413 -16.39 -30.53 20.30
CA THR A 413 -17.76 -30.41 19.75
C THR A 413 -17.79 -30.91 18.29
N THR A 414 -18.87 -31.61 17.93
CA THR A 414 -19.17 -31.96 16.54
C THR A 414 -20.02 -30.86 15.93
N TYR A 415 -19.59 -30.36 14.78
CA TYR A 415 -20.30 -29.34 13.99
C TYR A 415 -20.87 -29.96 12.70
N ALA A 416 -22.08 -29.57 12.32
CA ALA A 416 -22.54 -29.82 10.96
C ALA A 416 -21.99 -28.72 10.06
N HIS A 417 -21.48 -29.06 8.88
CA HIS A 417 -21.04 -28.10 7.87
C HIS A 417 -21.90 -28.21 6.62
N ILE A 418 -22.50 -27.09 6.23
CA ILE A 418 -23.32 -26.94 5.03
C ILE A 418 -22.68 -25.90 4.12
N LYS A 419 -22.29 -26.34 2.94
CA LYS A 419 -21.74 -25.45 1.92
C LYS A 419 -22.88 -24.94 1.03
N LEU A 420 -22.95 -23.61 0.87
CA LEU A 420 -23.84 -22.91 -0.06
C LEU A 420 -23.04 -22.20 -1.16
N GLY A 421 -23.79 -21.71 -2.16
CA GLY A 421 -23.19 -21.05 -3.33
C GLY A 421 -22.65 -22.04 -4.37
N ASP A 422 -22.07 -21.52 -5.44
CA ASP A 422 -21.75 -22.24 -6.68
C ASP A 422 -20.25 -22.58 -6.85
N TYR A 423 -19.42 -22.33 -5.84
CA TYR A 423 -17.98 -22.53 -5.94
C TYR A 423 -17.44 -23.47 -4.86
N GLN A 424 -16.16 -23.86 -4.97
CA GLN A 424 -15.51 -24.86 -4.12
C GLN A 424 -15.23 -24.36 -2.71
N SER A 425 -15.31 -25.27 -1.72
CA SER A 425 -15.03 -25.05 -0.30
C SER A 425 -14.01 -26.03 0.27
N ASP A 426 -13.36 -26.83 -0.59
CA ASP A 426 -12.56 -28.00 -0.18
C ASP A 426 -11.43 -27.65 0.78
N VAL A 427 -10.76 -26.51 0.55
CA VAL A 427 -9.68 -26.05 1.41
C VAL A 427 -10.22 -25.62 2.78
N PHE A 428 -11.35 -24.91 2.81
CA PHE A 428 -11.99 -24.46 4.05
C PHE A 428 -12.40 -25.66 4.92
N GLU A 429 -13.12 -26.60 4.33
CA GLU A 429 -13.59 -27.79 5.05
C GLU A 429 -12.45 -28.67 5.52
N ALA A 430 -11.39 -28.87 4.69
CA ALA A 430 -10.21 -29.63 5.09
C ALA A 430 -9.54 -29.01 6.33
N HIS A 431 -9.32 -27.68 6.33
CA HIS A 431 -8.70 -27.01 7.49
C HIS A 431 -9.63 -26.95 8.72
N LEU A 432 -10.96 -26.95 8.57
CA LEU A 432 -11.83 -27.12 9.72
C LEU A 432 -11.65 -28.50 10.38
N ARG A 433 -11.54 -29.57 9.56
CA ARG A 433 -11.37 -30.95 10.03
C ARG A 433 -10.05 -31.20 10.74
N ASP A 434 -9.02 -30.39 10.48
CA ASP A 434 -7.74 -30.48 11.18
C ASP A 434 -7.88 -30.18 12.69
N TYR A 435 -8.93 -29.45 13.08
CA TYR A 435 -9.10 -28.92 14.45
C TYR A 435 -10.36 -29.40 15.15
N VAL A 436 -11.46 -29.65 14.43
CA VAL A 436 -12.76 -30.00 15.01
C VAL A 436 -13.45 -31.14 14.23
N ASN A 437 -14.39 -31.82 14.87
CA ASN A 437 -15.18 -32.86 14.22
C ASN A 437 -16.25 -32.23 13.33
N ILE A 438 -16.16 -32.48 12.01
CA ILE A 438 -17.09 -31.94 11.01
C ILE A 438 -17.90 -33.07 10.37
N LYS A 439 -19.24 -32.96 10.46
CA LYS A 439 -20.19 -33.72 9.67
C LYS A 439 -20.63 -32.88 8.47
N THR A 440 -20.10 -33.20 7.28
CA THR A 440 -20.54 -32.53 6.04
C THR A 440 -21.97 -32.97 5.67
N VAL A 441 -22.80 -31.98 5.42
CA VAL A 441 -24.20 -32.20 5.02
C VAL A 441 -24.43 -31.68 3.60
N LYS A 442 -24.85 -32.57 2.72
CA LYS A 442 -25.27 -32.21 1.36
C LYS A 442 -26.78 -32.45 1.27
N SER A 443 -27.53 -31.42 1.00
CA SER A 443 -28.99 -31.55 0.86
C SER A 443 -29.51 -30.76 -0.34
N SER A 444 -30.60 -31.21 -0.87
CA SER A 444 -31.29 -30.52 -1.97
C SER A 444 -32.51 -29.72 -1.51
N THR A 445 -33.02 -29.97 -0.30
CA THR A 445 -34.15 -29.23 0.32
C THR A 445 -33.85 -28.83 1.76
N VAL A 446 -34.65 -27.89 2.27
CA VAL A 446 -34.57 -27.44 3.67
C VAL A 446 -34.86 -28.58 4.64
N GLU A 447 -35.91 -29.36 4.38
CA GLU A 447 -36.31 -30.49 5.24
C GLU A 447 -35.25 -31.57 5.33
N GLN A 448 -34.59 -31.91 4.20
CA GLN A 448 -33.47 -32.86 4.18
C GLN A 448 -32.28 -32.35 4.99
N ALA A 449 -32.01 -31.05 4.94
CA ALA A 449 -30.93 -30.46 5.72
C ALA A 449 -31.24 -30.54 7.22
N LEU A 450 -32.43 -30.12 7.65
CA LEU A 450 -32.85 -30.15 9.06
C LEU A 450 -32.88 -31.59 9.61
N ASP A 451 -33.41 -32.57 8.86
CA ASP A 451 -33.37 -33.97 9.31
C ASP A 451 -31.95 -34.51 9.47
N ALA A 452 -31.03 -34.14 8.55
CA ALA A 452 -29.64 -34.58 8.61
C ALA A 452 -28.87 -34.02 9.81
N ILE A 453 -29.26 -32.85 10.35
CA ILE A 453 -28.59 -32.15 11.46
C ILE A 453 -29.36 -32.20 12.78
N LYS A 454 -30.52 -32.85 12.85
CA LYS A 454 -31.42 -32.85 14.03
C LYS A 454 -30.76 -33.17 15.36
N ASP A 455 -29.71 -34.00 15.35
CA ASP A 455 -28.95 -34.41 16.53
C ASP A 455 -27.70 -33.53 16.76
N ILE A 456 -27.48 -32.48 15.96
CA ILE A 456 -26.29 -31.63 16.03
C ILE A 456 -26.73 -30.18 16.36
N LYS A 457 -26.31 -29.67 17.49
CA LYS A 457 -26.74 -28.35 17.96
C LYS A 457 -26.07 -27.20 17.20
N LYS A 458 -24.79 -27.35 16.81
CA LYS A 458 -23.97 -26.30 16.24
C LYS A 458 -23.75 -26.53 14.74
N VAL A 459 -24.09 -25.53 13.94
CA VAL A 459 -24.03 -25.60 12.48
C VAL A 459 -23.14 -24.50 11.93
N ILE A 460 -22.25 -24.85 11.01
CA ILE A 460 -21.46 -23.91 10.23
C ILE A 460 -22.05 -23.88 8.82
N ILE A 461 -22.52 -22.74 8.37
CA ILE A 461 -22.85 -22.48 6.96
C ILE A 461 -21.72 -21.65 6.36
N SER A 462 -21.16 -22.13 5.25
CA SER A 462 -20.19 -21.38 4.47
C SER A 462 -20.73 -21.07 3.07
N TYR A 463 -20.73 -19.79 2.69
CA TYR A 463 -21.24 -19.34 1.39
C TYR A 463 -20.09 -18.98 0.45
N HIS A 464 -19.99 -19.69 -0.67
CA HIS A 464 -18.86 -19.62 -1.59
C HIS A 464 -19.28 -19.22 -3.00
N ARG A 465 -18.72 -18.11 -3.50
CA ARG A 465 -18.88 -17.66 -4.89
C ARG A 465 -17.53 -17.56 -5.58
N SER A 466 -17.57 -17.60 -6.92
CA SER A 466 -16.34 -17.53 -7.73
C SER A 466 -15.67 -16.15 -7.68
N ASN A 467 -14.34 -16.12 -7.51
CA ASN A 467 -13.51 -14.92 -7.65
C ASN A 467 -13.05 -14.67 -9.11
N ARG A 468 -13.67 -15.30 -10.10
CA ARG A 468 -13.27 -15.09 -11.51
C ARG A 468 -13.40 -13.63 -11.94
N SER A 469 -14.34 -12.89 -11.37
CA SER A 469 -14.58 -11.50 -11.70
C SER A 469 -15.15 -10.74 -10.49
N PRO A 470 -14.70 -9.51 -10.20
CA PRO A 470 -15.28 -8.68 -9.15
C PRO A 470 -16.71 -8.18 -9.48
N PHE A 471 -17.18 -8.38 -10.71
CA PHE A 471 -18.49 -7.94 -11.21
C PHE A 471 -19.57 -9.02 -11.10
N LEU A 472 -19.24 -10.22 -10.61
CA LEU A 472 -20.24 -11.26 -10.37
C LEU A 472 -21.14 -10.87 -9.20
N SER A 473 -22.46 -11.05 -9.36
CA SER A 473 -23.40 -10.84 -8.27
C SER A 473 -23.04 -11.73 -7.09
N PRO A 474 -22.94 -11.16 -5.88
CA PRO A 474 -22.65 -11.91 -4.66
C PRO A 474 -23.90 -12.54 -4.04
N ASP A 475 -25.11 -12.25 -4.55
CA ASP A 475 -26.40 -12.43 -3.91
C ASP A 475 -26.72 -13.87 -3.58
N PHE A 476 -27.44 -14.08 -2.49
CA PHE A 476 -28.00 -15.37 -2.13
C PHE A 476 -29.12 -15.76 -3.11
N SER A 477 -29.25 -17.06 -3.39
CA SER A 477 -30.47 -17.54 -3.97
C SER A 477 -31.60 -17.53 -2.91
N LYS A 478 -32.88 -17.44 -3.37
CA LYS A 478 -34.02 -17.53 -2.46
C LYS A 478 -33.95 -18.78 -1.58
N LYS A 479 -33.52 -19.91 -2.16
CA LYS A 479 -33.33 -21.18 -1.47
C LYS A 479 -32.26 -21.11 -0.40
N ASP A 480 -31.12 -20.44 -0.68
CA ASP A 480 -30.06 -20.28 0.30
C ASP A 480 -30.57 -19.47 1.50
N MET A 481 -31.32 -18.39 1.25
CA MET A 481 -31.89 -17.55 2.32
C MET A 481 -32.89 -18.34 3.19
N GLU A 482 -33.80 -19.10 2.55
CA GLU A 482 -34.75 -19.94 3.27
C GLU A 482 -34.06 -20.97 4.16
N LEU A 483 -32.97 -21.58 3.68
CA LEU A 483 -32.21 -22.57 4.42
C LEU A 483 -31.45 -21.92 5.60
N ILE A 484 -30.75 -20.77 5.40
CA ILE A 484 -30.07 -20.05 6.46
C ILE A 484 -31.06 -19.69 7.57
N GLN A 485 -32.21 -19.12 7.21
CA GLN A 485 -33.25 -18.73 8.16
C GLN A 485 -33.88 -19.92 8.92
N ALA A 486 -34.09 -21.05 8.24
CA ALA A 486 -34.64 -22.25 8.87
C ALA A 486 -33.66 -22.82 9.91
N ILE A 487 -32.39 -22.93 9.57
CA ILE A 487 -31.32 -23.42 10.49
C ILE A 487 -31.13 -22.48 11.67
N ALA A 488 -31.09 -21.17 11.43
CA ALA A 488 -30.90 -20.16 12.47
C ALA A 488 -32.00 -20.15 13.55
N ARG A 489 -33.21 -20.69 13.26
CA ARG A 489 -34.30 -20.78 14.24
C ARG A 489 -34.17 -21.95 15.21
N GLU A 490 -33.47 -23.01 14.82
CA GLU A 490 -33.47 -24.28 15.55
C GLU A 490 -32.09 -24.67 16.07
N HIS A 491 -31.02 -24.08 15.50
CA HIS A 491 -29.62 -24.43 15.76
C HIS A 491 -28.78 -23.20 16.07
N GLU A 492 -27.69 -23.38 16.80
CA GLU A 492 -26.64 -22.37 16.97
C GLU A 492 -25.86 -22.23 15.65
N LEU A 493 -26.05 -21.11 14.96
CA LEU A 493 -25.55 -20.91 13.59
C LEU A 493 -24.31 -20.00 13.55
N ILE A 494 -23.25 -20.54 12.95
CA ILE A 494 -22.07 -19.77 12.49
C ILE A 494 -22.19 -19.60 10.97
N LEU A 495 -22.33 -18.36 10.50
CA LEU A 495 -22.39 -18.04 9.08
C LEU A 495 -21.08 -17.40 8.63
N ASN A 496 -20.43 -17.99 7.63
CA ASN A 496 -19.18 -17.48 7.07
C ASN A 496 -19.33 -17.22 5.56
N LEU A 497 -19.04 -15.99 5.11
CA LEU A 497 -19.21 -15.57 3.72
C LEU A 497 -17.86 -15.34 3.02
N PHE A 498 -17.66 -16.04 1.90
CA PHE A 498 -16.53 -15.83 0.98
C PHE A 498 -16.94 -14.97 -0.22
N VAL A 499 -17.62 -13.86 0.09
CA VAL A 499 -18.08 -12.81 -0.82
C VAL A 499 -17.97 -11.46 -0.11
N ASN A 500 -18.25 -10.35 -0.83
CA ASN A 500 -18.40 -9.04 -0.19
C ASN A 500 -19.61 -8.99 0.78
N PRO A 501 -19.75 -7.93 1.60
CA PRO A 501 -20.78 -7.90 2.65
C PRO A 501 -22.23 -7.72 2.15
N TYR A 502 -22.46 -7.34 0.91
CA TYR A 502 -23.78 -6.91 0.44
C TYR A 502 -24.90 -7.96 0.51
N PRO A 503 -24.67 -9.29 0.32
CA PRO A 503 -25.71 -10.29 0.52
C PRO A 503 -26.34 -10.27 1.92
N LEU A 504 -25.62 -9.80 2.92
CA LEU A 504 -26.15 -9.68 4.29
C LEU A 504 -27.26 -8.63 4.41
N ILE A 505 -27.29 -7.63 3.53
CA ILE A 505 -28.38 -6.63 3.46
C ILE A 505 -29.68 -7.31 3.06
N GLU A 506 -29.63 -8.23 2.09
CA GLU A 506 -30.81 -8.97 1.60
C GLU A 506 -31.32 -9.99 2.62
N LEU A 507 -30.42 -10.57 3.44
CA LEU A 507 -30.82 -11.51 4.48
C LEU A 507 -31.65 -10.84 5.59
N GLY A 508 -31.52 -9.54 5.76
CA GLY A 508 -32.33 -8.68 6.64
C GLY A 508 -32.01 -8.89 8.11
N ASP A 509 -32.85 -9.63 8.83
CA ASP A 509 -32.67 -9.87 10.27
C ASP A 509 -31.54 -10.87 10.55
N LEU A 510 -30.43 -10.34 11.07
CA LEU A 510 -29.26 -11.11 11.50
C LEU A 510 -29.28 -11.47 12.98
N SER A 511 -30.37 -11.18 13.73
CA SER A 511 -30.47 -11.45 15.17
C SER A 511 -30.37 -12.94 15.50
N THR A 512 -30.89 -13.80 14.62
CA THR A 512 -30.89 -15.25 14.76
C THR A 512 -29.60 -15.96 14.37
N VAL A 513 -28.65 -15.26 13.74
CA VAL A 513 -27.31 -15.77 13.45
C VAL A 513 -26.43 -15.52 14.67
N ASP A 514 -25.89 -16.56 15.30
CA ASP A 514 -25.13 -16.42 16.54
C ASP A 514 -23.69 -15.94 16.31
N ALA A 515 -23.03 -16.42 15.27
CA ALA A 515 -21.71 -15.90 14.86
C ALA A 515 -21.66 -15.62 13.37
N LEU A 516 -21.08 -14.47 13.01
CA LEU A 516 -21.02 -13.98 11.65
C LEU A 516 -19.59 -13.60 11.28
N VAL A 517 -19.02 -14.32 10.31
CA VAL A 517 -17.66 -14.10 9.78
C VAL A 517 -17.75 -13.68 8.33
N LEU A 518 -16.97 -12.67 7.96
CA LEU A 518 -16.85 -12.21 6.58
C LEU A 518 -15.42 -12.41 6.09
N SER A 519 -15.26 -13.28 5.10
CA SER A 519 -13.98 -13.68 4.50
C SER A 519 -13.72 -13.02 3.14
N TYR A 520 -14.64 -12.19 2.64
CA TYR A 520 -14.62 -11.34 1.45
C TYR A 520 -14.41 -12.04 0.12
N GLN A 521 -13.41 -12.90 -0.01
CA GLN A 521 -13.05 -13.55 -1.27
C GLN A 521 -12.86 -15.04 -1.09
N ASN A 522 -13.13 -15.79 -2.15
CA ASN A 522 -13.08 -17.25 -2.16
C ASN A 522 -11.81 -17.77 -2.84
N SER A 523 -10.62 -17.48 -2.28
CA SER A 523 -9.36 -18.08 -2.70
C SER A 523 -8.95 -19.22 -1.75
N PRO A 524 -8.08 -20.15 -2.18
CA PRO A 524 -7.55 -21.18 -1.27
C PRO A 524 -6.89 -20.57 -0.03
N ILE A 525 -6.17 -19.46 -0.17
CA ILE A 525 -5.52 -18.76 0.95
C ILE A 525 -6.57 -18.17 1.89
N SER A 526 -7.60 -17.49 1.37
CA SER A 526 -8.68 -16.94 2.20
C SER A 526 -9.44 -18.05 2.94
N GLN A 527 -9.73 -19.17 2.28
CA GLN A 527 -10.39 -20.32 2.89
C GLN A 527 -9.58 -20.89 4.05
N LYS A 528 -8.29 -21.11 3.84
CA LYS A 528 -7.35 -21.58 4.88
C LYS A 528 -7.32 -20.63 6.07
N ILE A 529 -7.02 -19.35 5.83
CA ILE A 529 -6.88 -18.36 6.91
C ILE A 529 -8.20 -18.19 7.67
N SER A 530 -9.36 -18.24 6.98
CA SER A 530 -10.66 -18.15 7.64
C SER A 530 -10.91 -19.34 8.59
N ALA A 531 -10.60 -20.55 8.16
CA ALA A 531 -10.72 -21.75 9.02
C ALA A 531 -9.75 -21.65 10.21
N ASP A 532 -8.51 -21.25 9.99
CA ASP A 532 -7.50 -21.05 11.03
C ASP A 532 -7.98 -20.04 12.09
N LEU A 533 -8.51 -18.89 11.68
CA LEU A 533 -9.05 -17.88 12.60
C LEU A 533 -10.27 -18.40 13.38
N MET A 534 -11.19 -19.11 12.72
CA MET A 534 -12.36 -19.72 13.40
C MET A 534 -11.92 -20.76 14.43
N ASN A 535 -10.85 -21.49 14.17
CA ASN A 535 -10.24 -22.45 15.09
C ASN A 535 -9.35 -21.80 16.17
N GLY A 536 -9.24 -20.46 16.18
CA GLY A 536 -8.44 -19.73 17.16
C GLY A 536 -6.93 -19.81 16.93
N GLN A 537 -6.49 -20.04 15.68
CA GLN A 537 -5.07 -20.01 15.29
C GLN A 537 -4.55 -18.61 14.98
N GLY A 538 -5.33 -17.58 15.28
CA GLY A 538 -5.00 -16.18 15.08
C GLY A 538 -6.06 -15.26 15.64
N THR A 539 -5.85 -13.96 15.48
CA THR A 539 -6.76 -12.91 15.97
C THR A 539 -7.57 -12.32 14.83
N PHE A 540 -8.89 -12.26 14.97
CA PHE A 540 -9.73 -11.48 14.07
C PHE A 540 -9.43 -9.99 14.25
N MET A 541 -9.02 -9.30 13.19
CA MET A 541 -8.60 -7.89 13.23
C MET A 541 -9.33 -7.01 12.23
N GLY A 542 -10.05 -7.59 11.28
CA GLY A 542 -10.77 -6.89 10.23
C GLY A 542 -11.90 -5.99 10.76
N SER A 543 -12.35 -5.07 9.92
CA SER A 543 -13.53 -4.25 10.18
C SER A 543 -14.28 -3.99 8.88
N LEU A 544 -15.63 -3.92 8.95
CA LEU A 544 -16.47 -3.69 7.79
C LEU A 544 -16.02 -2.45 6.99
N PRO A 545 -15.78 -2.57 5.70
CA PRO A 545 -15.48 -1.44 4.81
C PRO A 545 -16.73 -0.66 4.41
N VAL A 546 -17.91 -1.29 4.53
CA VAL A 546 -19.22 -0.72 4.21
C VAL A 546 -20.23 -1.12 5.28
N SER A 547 -21.29 -0.34 5.45
CA SER A 547 -22.40 -0.65 6.35
C SER A 547 -23.28 -1.74 5.74
N ILE A 548 -23.78 -2.65 6.60
CA ILE A 548 -24.74 -3.70 6.24
C ILE A 548 -26.15 -3.28 6.74
N SER A 549 -26.19 -2.68 7.91
CA SER A 549 -27.41 -2.18 8.56
C SER A 549 -27.02 -1.14 9.61
N ASP A 550 -28.02 -0.50 10.21
CA ASP A 550 -27.78 0.41 11.36
C ASP A 550 -27.10 -0.29 12.55
N GLN A 551 -27.32 -1.59 12.73
CA GLN A 551 -26.67 -2.39 13.75
C GLN A 551 -25.19 -2.68 13.43
N PHE A 552 -24.85 -2.81 12.15
CA PHE A 552 -23.53 -3.15 11.66
C PHE A 552 -23.03 -2.08 10.67
N PRO A 553 -22.70 -0.87 11.15
CA PRO A 553 -22.17 0.21 10.32
C PRO A 553 -20.73 -0.05 9.89
N VAL A 554 -20.25 0.73 8.94
CA VAL A 554 -18.84 0.77 8.53
C VAL A 554 -17.93 0.88 9.76
N GLY A 555 -16.87 0.07 9.78
CA GLY A 555 -15.94 0.01 10.93
C GLY A 555 -16.27 -1.07 11.97
N THR A 556 -17.45 -1.69 11.92
CA THR A 556 -17.80 -2.81 12.81
C THR A 556 -16.82 -3.97 12.63
N GLY A 557 -16.38 -4.56 13.73
CA GLY A 557 -15.53 -5.74 13.77
C GLY A 557 -15.06 -6.02 15.18
N ILE A 558 -15.24 -7.27 15.60
CA ILE A 558 -14.84 -7.76 16.91
C ILE A 558 -13.38 -8.21 16.83
N CYS A 559 -12.52 -7.57 17.61
CA CYS A 559 -11.17 -8.06 17.84
C CYS A 559 -11.25 -9.20 18.86
N PHE A 560 -10.82 -10.37 18.44
CA PHE A 560 -10.97 -11.56 19.26
C PHE A 560 -9.64 -12.32 19.34
N GLU A 561 -9.14 -12.51 20.57
CA GLU A 561 -7.93 -13.28 20.82
C GLU A 561 -8.28 -14.76 21.13
N PRO A 562 -7.51 -15.72 20.58
CA PRO A 562 -7.78 -17.14 20.76
C PRO A 562 -7.60 -17.58 22.22
N LYS A 563 -8.35 -18.63 22.62
CA LYS A 563 -8.17 -19.28 23.92
C LYS A 563 -6.81 -19.99 24.02
N GLU A 564 -6.26 -20.10 25.22
CA GLU A 564 -4.98 -20.77 25.52
C GLU A 564 -4.89 -22.22 24.96
N ILE A 565 -5.98 -22.96 24.97
CA ILE A 565 -6.04 -24.34 24.47
C ILE A 565 -5.70 -24.45 22.97
N ASN A 566 -6.23 -23.51 22.15
CA ASN A 566 -6.01 -23.53 20.71
C ASN A 566 -4.59 -23.08 20.36
N LYS A 567 -4.02 -22.16 21.14
CA LYS A 567 -2.59 -21.80 21.08
C LYS A 567 -1.70 -23.01 21.33
N ARG A 568 -2.07 -23.87 22.31
CA ARG A 568 -1.31 -25.07 22.65
C ARG A 568 -1.24 -26.09 21.49
N ILE A 569 -2.36 -26.31 20.78
CA ILE A 569 -2.42 -27.19 19.60
C ILE A 569 -1.50 -26.67 18.49
N ALA A 570 -1.59 -25.37 18.18
CA ALA A 570 -0.74 -24.72 17.17
C ALA A 570 0.76 -24.85 17.49
N PHE A 571 1.16 -24.81 18.75
CA PHE A 571 2.56 -24.99 19.14
C PHE A 571 3.06 -26.41 18.88
N ILE A 572 2.23 -27.44 19.18
CA ILE A 572 2.58 -28.85 18.94
C ILE A 572 2.77 -29.10 17.45
N GLU A 573 1.87 -28.61 16.60
CA GLU A 573 1.96 -28.74 15.14
C GLU A 573 3.21 -28.07 14.55
N LYS A 574 3.68 -26.99 15.16
CA LYS A 574 4.94 -26.32 14.79
C LYS A 574 6.20 -26.98 15.37
N GLY A 575 6.04 -28.14 16.03
CA GLY A 575 7.14 -28.89 16.63
C GLY A 575 7.67 -28.32 17.94
N PHE A 576 6.83 -27.56 18.69
CA PHE A 576 7.13 -27.08 20.02
C PHE A 576 6.35 -27.87 21.05
N ASP A 577 7.02 -28.15 22.16
CA ASP A 577 6.40 -28.69 23.37
C ASP A 577 5.90 -27.53 24.24
N PRO A 578 4.57 -27.32 24.36
CA PRO A 578 4.01 -26.22 25.16
C PRO A 578 4.38 -26.31 26.64
N ASP A 579 4.60 -27.51 27.16
CA ASP A 579 4.99 -27.71 28.55
C ASP A 579 6.42 -27.23 28.81
N ARG A 580 7.32 -27.44 27.83
CA ARG A 580 8.67 -26.86 27.86
C ARG A 580 8.67 -25.36 27.70
N LEU A 581 7.78 -24.79 26.89
CA LEU A 581 7.62 -23.32 26.79
C LEU A 581 7.16 -22.73 28.14
N SER A 582 6.37 -23.45 28.92
CA SER A 582 5.95 -23.00 30.26
C SER A 582 7.10 -22.94 31.28
N GLU A 583 8.21 -23.66 31.05
CA GLU A 583 9.43 -23.56 31.89
C GLU A 583 10.00 -22.13 31.86
N ILE A 584 9.78 -21.40 30.76
CA ILE A 584 10.17 -19.98 30.63
C ILE A 584 9.46 -19.14 31.69
N ASP A 585 8.17 -19.41 31.95
CA ASP A 585 7.37 -18.69 32.97
C ASP A 585 7.98 -18.89 34.36
N HIS A 586 8.30 -20.15 34.71
CA HIS A 586 8.89 -20.48 35.99
C HIS A 586 10.30 -19.89 36.15
N PHE A 587 11.08 -19.86 35.09
CA PHE A 587 12.39 -19.24 35.12
C PHE A 587 12.29 -17.72 35.27
N ALA A 588 11.43 -17.05 34.47
CA ALA A 588 11.21 -15.61 34.55
C ALA A 588 10.72 -15.19 35.93
N GLN A 589 9.78 -15.95 36.52
CA GLN A 589 9.28 -15.67 37.87
C GLN A 589 10.39 -15.78 38.91
N ARG A 590 11.24 -16.81 38.85
CA ARG A 590 12.39 -16.94 39.76
C ARG A 590 13.36 -15.76 39.65
N VAL A 591 13.61 -15.24 38.45
CA VAL A 591 14.46 -14.05 38.24
C VAL A 591 13.87 -12.82 38.92
N ILE A 592 12.54 -12.63 38.81
CA ILE A 592 11.82 -11.53 39.50
C ILE A 592 11.87 -11.72 41.00
N ASP A 593 11.58 -12.91 41.51
CA ASP A 593 11.52 -13.22 42.94
C ASP A 593 12.91 -13.07 43.62
N SER A 594 13.96 -13.40 42.85
CA SER A 594 15.36 -13.19 43.30
C SER A 594 15.86 -11.76 43.17
N SER A 595 14.99 -10.82 42.76
CA SER A 595 15.33 -9.42 42.58
C SER A 595 16.50 -9.16 41.59
N MET A 596 16.72 -10.05 40.61
CA MET A 596 17.72 -9.87 39.57
C MET A 596 17.29 -8.77 38.58
N THR A 597 15.98 -8.62 38.33
CA THR A 597 15.37 -7.52 37.62
C THR A 597 13.98 -7.25 38.17
N PRO A 598 13.47 -6.01 38.15
CA PRO A 598 12.12 -5.72 38.62
C PRO A 598 11.04 -6.23 37.64
N GLY A 599 11.34 -6.35 36.37
CA GLY A 599 10.44 -6.85 35.33
C GLY A 599 11.13 -7.13 34.01
N MET A 600 10.43 -7.84 33.12
CA MET A 600 10.94 -8.19 31.80
C MET A 600 9.81 -8.49 30.81
N GLN A 601 10.12 -8.39 29.52
CA GLN A 601 9.34 -8.95 28.42
C GLN A 601 10.15 -10.06 27.76
N ILE A 602 9.50 -11.15 27.41
CA ILE A 602 10.11 -12.28 26.70
C ILE A 602 9.28 -12.55 25.44
N LEU A 603 9.96 -12.58 24.29
CA LEU A 603 9.39 -12.95 23.02
C LEU A 603 10.26 -14.00 22.36
N VAL A 604 9.66 -15.09 21.91
CA VAL A 604 10.32 -16.11 21.09
C VAL A 604 9.59 -16.24 19.78
N ALA A 605 10.31 -16.16 18.68
CA ALA A 605 9.78 -16.33 17.33
C ALA A 605 10.56 -17.42 16.58
N LYS A 606 9.88 -18.16 15.68
CA LYS A 606 10.46 -19.14 14.79
C LYS A 606 9.83 -19.00 13.39
N SER A 607 10.66 -18.96 12.37
CA SER A 607 10.21 -18.85 10.96
C SER A 607 9.27 -17.66 10.71
N GLY A 608 9.51 -16.53 11.38
CA GLY A 608 8.70 -15.32 11.26
C GLY A 608 7.44 -15.29 12.11
N GLU A 609 7.14 -16.34 12.90
CA GLU A 609 5.96 -16.38 13.76
C GLU A 609 6.32 -16.32 15.25
N ILE A 610 5.55 -15.52 16.00
CA ILE A 610 5.69 -15.42 17.45
C ILE A 610 5.08 -16.66 18.10
N ILE A 611 5.90 -17.47 18.76
CA ILE A 611 5.50 -18.70 19.45
C ILE A 611 5.36 -18.52 20.97
N TYR A 612 5.94 -17.47 21.51
CA TYR A 612 5.84 -17.12 22.92
C TYR A 612 6.02 -15.62 23.09
N GLN A 613 5.13 -14.99 23.86
CA GLN A 613 5.23 -13.57 24.24
C GLN A 613 4.55 -13.36 25.59
N LYS A 614 5.34 -13.02 26.60
CA LYS A 614 4.83 -12.71 27.95
C LYS A 614 5.64 -11.62 28.64
N SER A 615 4.97 -10.91 29.55
CA SER A 615 5.54 -9.88 30.40
C SER A 615 5.46 -10.28 31.86
N PHE A 616 6.51 -9.99 32.63
CA PHE A 616 6.65 -10.34 34.03
C PHE A 616 7.07 -9.15 34.87
N GLY A 617 6.63 -9.10 36.14
CA GLY A 617 7.04 -8.09 37.10
C GLY A 617 6.57 -6.67 36.82
N HIS A 618 7.39 -5.70 37.24
CA HIS A 618 7.08 -4.26 37.20
C HIS A 618 8.25 -3.49 36.61
N HIS A 619 8.05 -2.22 36.23
CA HIS A 619 9.11 -1.37 35.70
C HIS A 619 10.22 -1.10 36.70
N THR A 620 9.85 -1.02 38.00
CA THR A 620 10.75 -0.73 39.10
C THR A 620 10.42 -1.60 40.33
N TYR A 621 11.34 -1.70 41.26
CA TYR A 621 11.16 -2.49 42.49
C TYR A 621 10.08 -1.92 43.44
N ASP A 622 9.64 -0.68 43.24
CA ASP A 622 8.48 -0.11 44.00
C ASP A 622 7.12 -0.64 43.52
N LYS A 623 7.09 -1.45 42.49
CA LYS A 623 5.93 -2.21 41.96
C LYS A 623 4.72 -1.33 41.56
N LYS A 624 4.95 -0.07 41.18
CA LYS A 624 3.86 0.85 40.80
C LYS A 624 3.26 0.56 39.44
N ILE A 625 4.09 0.22 38.44
CA ILE A 625 3.68 0.01 37.04
C ILE A 625 4.07 -1.40 36.65
N LYS A 626 3.06 -2.23 36.33
CA LYS A 626 3.26 -3.60 35.81
C LYS A 626 3.85 -3.53 34.39
N VAL A 627 4.73 -4.46 34.06
CA VAL A 627 5.23 -4.61 32.67
C VAL A 627 4.15 -5.25 31.82
N GLU A 628 3.90 -4.67 30.63
CA GLU A 628 2.96 -5.17 29.64
C GLU A 628 3.63 -5.32 28.27
N ASN A 629 3.11 -6.19 27.39
CA ASN A 629 3.73 -6.54 26.12
C ASN A 629 3.92 -5.36 25.15
N HIS A 630 3.16 -4.28 25.31
CA HIS A 630 3.25 -3.09 24.48
C HIS A 630 4.23 -2.02 25.01
N HIS A 631 4.81 -2.22 26.21
CA HIS A 631 5.76 -1.27 26.76
C HIS A 631 7.08 -1.31 26.00
N LEU A 632 7.68 -0.12 25.82
CA LEU A 632 8.93 0.05 25.11
C LEU A 632 10.12 0.02 26.06
N TYR A 633 11.21 -0.56 25.59
CA TYR A 633 12.51 -0.59 26.28
C TYR A 633 13.56 0.15 25.45
N ASP A 634 14.49 0.80 26.14
CA ASP A 634 15.71 1.30 25.50
C ASP A 634 16.49 0.10 24.92
N LEU A 635 16.81 0.18 23.64
CA LEU A 635 17.52 -0.86 22.92
C LEU A 635 19.00 -0.95 23.29
N ALA A 636 19.56 0.09 23.94
CA ALA A 636 20.95 0.16 24.31
C ALA A 636 21.89 -0.29 23.15
N SER A 637 22.75 -1.28 23.39
CA SER A 637 23.67 -1.77 22.35
C SER A 637 23.03 -2.45 21.15
N LEU A 638 21.76 -2.83 21.22
CA LEU A 638 21.03 -3.29 20.02
C LEU A 638 20.93 -2.18 18.95
N THR A 639 21.02 -0.91 19.32
CA THR A 639 21.12 0.23 18.39
C THR A 639 22.25 0.03 17.36
N LYS A 640 23.35 -0.64 17.75
CA LYS A 640 24.47 -0.95 16.84
C LYS A 640 24.03 -1.79 15.65
N ILE A 641 23.18 -2.78 15.88
CA ILE A 641 22.73 -3.74 14.85
C ILE A 641 21.39 -3.37 14.22
N THR A 642 20.60 -2.51 14.87
CA THR A 642 19.29 -2.08 14.33
C THR A 642 19.36 -0.76 13.58
N ALA A 643 20.33 0.10 13.86
CA ALA A 643 20.49 1.39 13.18
C ALA A 643 21.84 1.53 12.47
N THR A 644 22.98 1.42 13.20
CA THR A 644 24.27 1.75 12.61
C THR A 644 24.75 0.72 11.59
N LEU A 645 24.68 -0.57 11.89
CA LEU A 645 25.14 -1.63 11.00
C LEU A 645 24.37 -1.67 9.67
N PRO A 646 23.04 -1.54 9.62
CA PRO A 646 22.31 -1.50 8.35
C PRO A 646 22.68 -0.30 7.48
N LEU A 647 23.01 0.85 8.06
CA LEU A 647 23.54 1.99 7.33
C LEU A 647 24.94 1.71 6.75
N ILE A 648 25.81 1.00 7.51
CA ILE A 648 27.10 0.53 6.99
C ILE A 648 26.90 -0.44 5.81
N MET A 649 25.97 -1.40 5.94
CA MET A 649 25.62 -2.34 4.85
C MET A 649 25.17 -1.58 3.60
N ARG A 650 24.33 -0.57 3.76
CA ARG A 650 23.88 0.29 2.67
C ARG A 650 25.06 1.02 1.99
N GLU A 651 26.02 1.54 2.75
CA GLU A 651 27.21 2.19 2.19
C GLU A 651 28.10 1.21 1.39
N VAL A 652 28.21 -0.02 1.86
CA VAL A 652 28.93 -1.07 1.14
C VAL A 652 28.21 -1.41 -0.18
N ASP A 653 26.88 -1.53 -0.18
CA ASP A 653 26.09 -1.76 -1.39
C ASP A 653 26.21 -0.59 -2.40
N LEU A 654 26.32 0.63 -1.91
CA LEU A 654 26.53 1.84 -2.71
C LEU A 654 27.98 2.01 -3.18
N ASN A 655 28.89 1.09 -2.83
CA ASN A 655 30.32 1.17 -3.09
C ASN A 655 31.01 2.44 -2.56
N SER A 656 30.47 3.01 -1.48
CA SER A 656 31.07 4.18 -0.81
C SER A 656 32.37 3.79 -0.10
N PHE A 657 32.41 2.60 0.50
CA PHE A 657 33.57 1.94 1.06
C PHE A 657 33.32 0.41 1.15
N GLY A 658 34.37 -0.38 1.31
CA GLY A 658 34.31 -1.83 1.51
C GLY A 658 34.74 -2.26 2.91
N LEU A 659 34.63 -3.55 3.22
CA LEU A 659 35.03 -4.11 4.54
C LEU A 659 36.51 -3.95 4.85
N ASP A 660 37.37 -3.99 3.84
CA ASP A 660 38.82 -3.85 3.98
C ASP A 660 39.30 -2.38 3.84
N THR A 661 38.39 -1.44 3.63
CA THR A 661 38.71 -0.01 3.50
C THR A 661 39.18 0.54 4.85
N PRO A 662 40.37 1.24 4.92
CA PRO A 662 40.80 1.94 6.09
C PRO A 662 39.83 3.05 6.49
N LEU A 663 39.66 3.27 7.80
CA LEU A 663 38.73 4.29 8.30
C LEU A 663 39.07 5.69 7.82
N GLU A 664 40.38 6.04 7.71
CA GLU A 664 40.80 7.38 7.30
C GLU A 664 40.42 7.74 5.85
N ASP A 665 40.12 6.76 4.99
CA ASP A 665 39.75 7.00 3.60
C ASP A 665 38.40 7.72 3.47
N PHE A 666 37.49 7.48 4.44
CA PHE A 666 36.17 8.12 4.47
C PHE A 666 35.88 8.89 5.77
N MET A 667 36.73 8.77 6.79
CA MET A 667 36.72 9.55 8.04
C MET A 667 37.99 10.37 8.17
N PRO A 668 38.12 11.52 7.47
CA PRO A 668 39.36 12.29 7.41
C PRO A 668 39.86 12.80 8.77
N GLU A 669 39.00 12.89 9.77
CA GLU A 669 39.33 13.23 11.14
C GLU A 669 40.24 12.22 11.83
N LEU A 670 40.34 11.00 11.30
CA LEU A 670 41.22 9.94 11.83
C LEU A 670 42.63 9.98 11.26
N LYS A 671 42.91 10.83 10.28
CA LYS A 671 44.28 10.95 9.69
C LYS A 671 45.32 11.26 10.72
N GLY A 672 46.39 10.44 10.73
CA GLY A 672 47.48 10.57 11.68
C GLY A 672 47.19 10.08 13.09
N SER A 673 45.98 9.55 13.36
CA SER A 673 45.68 8.89 14.63
C SER A 673 46.10 7.40 14.59
N ASN A 674 46.15 6.77 15.77
CA ASN A 674 46.39 5.33 15.87
C ASN A 674 45.26 4.47 15.31
N LYS A 675 44.18 5.07 14.80
CA LYS A 675 43.01 4.39 14.23
C LYS A 675 42.89 4.57 12.72
N SER A 676 43.77 5.34 12.10
CA SER A 676 43.72 5.68 10.66
C SER A 676 43.66 4.44 9.77
N ASN A 677 44.52 3.47 10.02
CA ASN A 677 44.68 2.26 9.22
C ASN A 677 43.76 1.08 9.64
N LEU A 678 42.88 1.27 10.64
CA LEU A 678 41.95 0.22 11.02
C LEU A 678 40.89 0.05 9.92
N SER A 679 40.65 -1.18 9.49
CA SER A 679 39.62 -1.48 8.49
C SER A 679 38.20 -1.53 9.09
N VAL A 680 37.21 -1.31 8.26
CA VAL A 680 35.79 -1.50 8.61
C VAL A 680 35.55 -2.89 9.22
N LYS A 681 36.15 -3.93 8.65
CA LYS A 681 36.03 -5.32 9.12
C LYS A 681 36.59 -5.51 10.53
N GLU A 682 37.78 -4.97 10.82
CA GLU A 682 38.41 -5.11 12.15
C GLU A 682 37.57 -4.44 13.23
N VAL A 683 37.04 -3.24 12.98
CA VAL A 683 36.22 -2.55 13.98
C VAL A 683 34.84 -3.18 14.18
N LEU A 684 34.21 -3.67 13.13
CA LEU A 684 32.91 -4.36 13.23
C LEU A 684 33.00 -5.73 13.86
N SER A 685 34.12 -6.43 13.68
CA SER A 685 34.36 -7.74 14.32
C SER A 685 34.93 -7.62 15.75
N HIS A 686 35.16 -6.40 16.24
CA HIS A 686 35.77 -6.12 17.54
C HIS A 686 37.20 -6.70 17.70
N TYR A 687 37.93 -6.83 16.59
CA TYR A 687 39.35 -7.25 16.57
C TYR A 687 40.28 -6.07 16.23
N ALA A 688 39.89 -4.85 16.61
CA ALA A 688 40.63 -3.61 16.31
C ALA A 688 41.48 -3.06 17.49
N ARG A 689 41.67 -3.84 18.53
CA ARG A 689 42.40 -3.40 19.76
C ARG A 689 41.85 -2.13 20.41
N LEU A 690 40.60 -1.80 20.18
CA LEU A 690 39.98 -0.59 20.72
C LEU A 690 39.65 -0.75 22.21
N THR A 691 39.77 0.32 22.96
CA THR A 691 39.28 0.41 24.34
C THR A 691 37.77 0.09 24.36
N PRO A 692 37.28 -0.72 25.32
CA PRO A 692 35.87 -1.16 25.36
C PRO A 692 34.89 0.02 25.38
N TRP A 693 35.10 0.99 26.27
CA TRP A 693 34.25 2.18 26.40
C TRP A 693 35.00 3.27 27.19
N ILE A 694 34.50 4.51 27.04
CA ILE A 694 35.03 5.68 27.77
C ILE A 694 33.87 6.26 28.57
N PRO A 695 34.02 6.48 29.90
CA PRO A 695 32.97 7.05 30.74
C PRO A 695 32.84 8.56 30.56
N PHE A 696 32.45 9.03 29.38
CA PHE A 696 32.36 10.46 29.02
C PHE A 696 31.53 11.28 30.01
N TYR A 697 30.51 10.69 30.63
CA TYR A 697 29.65 11.38 31.58
C TYR A 697 30.36 11.82 32.86
N LYS A 698 31.45 11.15 33.26
CA LYS A 698 32.18 11.49 34.50
C LYS A 698 32.69 12.93 34.51
N GLU A 699 33.14 13.46 33.38
CA GLU A 699 33.59 14.84 33.26
C GLU A 699 32.45 15.85 33.42
N THR A 700 31.21 15.42 33.28
CA THR A 700 30.01 16.25 33.37
C THR A 700 29.44 16.31 34.80
N LEU A 701 30.00 15.52 35.72
CA LEU A 701 29.58 15.43 37.12
C LEU A 701 30.66 16.03 38.06
N ASP A 702 30.24 16.49 39.24
CA ASP A 702 31.11 16.86 40.32
C ASP A 702 31.50 15.63 41.19
N GLU A 703 32.30 15.84 42.20
CA GLU A 703 32.78 14.81 43.14
C GLU A 703 31.60 14.09 43.88
N LYS A 704 30.45 14.73 43.97
CA LYS A 704 29.22 14.18 44.59
C LYS A 704 28.31 13.52 43.58
N GLY A 705 28.72 13.42 42.29
CA GLY A 705 27.89 12.85 41.22
C GLY A 705 26.78 13.79 40.75
N GLN A 706 26.82 15.08 41.09
CA GLN A 706 25.84 16.06 40.64
C GLN A 706 26.25 16.69 39.31
N GLN A 707 25.28 17.01 38.47
CA GLN A 707 25.47 17.59 37.14
C GLN A 707 26.11 18.98 37.21
N LEU A 708 27.21 19.13 36.53
CA LEU A 708 27.92 20.41 36.46
C LEU A 708 27.18 21.40 35.54
N ARG A 709 26.87 22.57 36.06
CA ARG A 709 26.19 23.64 35.29
C ARG A 709 26.94 24.07 34.02
N LYS A 710 28.25 23.85 33.91
CA LYS A 710 29.01 24.15 32.68
C LYS A 710 28.63 23.23 31.52
N PHE A 711 28.00 22.05 31.77
CA PHE A 711 27.57 21.08 30.76
C PHE A 711 26.06 20.99 30.57
N TYR A 712 25.25 21.31 31.60
CA TYR A 712 23.81 21.09 31.57
C TYR A 712 22.97 22.35 31.84
N ARG A 713 21.76 22.38 31.25
CA ARG A 713 20.68 23.35 31.54
C ARG A 713 19.34 22.65 31.61
N ASN A 714 18.42 23.21 32.38
CA ASN A 714 17.05 22.66 32.57
C ASN A 714 16.07 23.10 31.47
N ARG A 715 16.52 23.81 30.47
CA ARG A 715 15.77 24.27 29.32
C ARG A 715 16.68 24.42 28.14
N ASP A 716 16.13 24.29 26.93
CA ASP A 716 16.82 24.64 25.70
C ASP A 716 17.31 26.09 25.76
N LYS A 717 18.57 26.29 25.45
CA LYS A 717 19.21 27.59 25.46
C LYS A 717 20.39 27.54 24.48
N TYR A 718 20.73 28.70 23.88
CA TYR A 718 21.92 28.84 23.04
C TYR A 718 23.14 28.13 23.62
N ARG A 719 23.74 27.22 22.84
CA ARG A 719 24.81 26.28 23.20
C ARG A 719 24.45 25.14 24.17
N TYR A 720 23.16 24.90 24.45
CA TYR A 720 22.68 23.80 25.29
C TYR A 720 21.37 23.31 24.66
N ASP A 721 21.47 22.64 23.51
CA ASP A 721 20.35 22.22 22.64
C ASP A 721 20.25 20.72 22.49
N ILE A 722 21.19 19.94 23.07
CA ILE A 722 21.12 18.47 23.02
C ILE A 722 20.21 17.96 24.16
N PRO A 723 19.00 17.48 23.90
CA PRO A 723 18.15 16.91 24.93
C PRO A 723 18.71 15.54 25.38
N VAL A 724 18.95 15.38 26.68
CA VAL A 724 19.48 14.13 27.28
C VAL A 724 18.53 13.49 28.28
N ALA A 725 17.57 14.25 28.80
CA ALA A 725 16.46 13.77 29.61
C ALA A 725 15.36 14.83 29.63
N GLN A 726 14.22 14.51 30.25
CA GLN A 726 13.13 15.47 30.43
C GLN A 726 13.65 16.73 31.16
N GLN A 727 13.50 17.89 30.53
CA GLN A 727 14.00 19.19 31.05
C GLN A 727 15.50 19.20 31.37
N LEU A 728 16.32 18.45 30.59
CA LEU A 728 17.76 18.45 30.73
C LEU A 728 18.43 18.49 29.37
N TYR A 729 19.20 19.54 29.15
CA TYR A 729 19.89 19.80 27.87
C TYR A 729 21.41 19.87 28.09
N LEU A 730 22.13 19.11 27.27
CA LEU A 730 23.59 19.05 27.25
C LEU A 730 24.18 20.14 26.33
N ARG A 731 25.37 20.55 26.58
CA ARG A 731 26.10 21.55 25.79
C ARG A 731 26.34 21.05 24.36
N SER A 732 26.01 21.87 23.34
CA SER A 732 26.02 21.55 21.91
C SER A 732 27.33 20.95 21.39
N ASN A 733 28.48 21.40 21.94
CA ASN A 733 29.79 20.92 21.50
C ASN A 733 30.30 19.67 22.24
N PHE A 734 29.48 19.03 23.07
CA PHE A 734 29.93 17.87 23.83
C PHE A 734 30.21 16.66 22.93
N ASN A 735 29.50 16.51 21.83
CA ASN A 735 29.80 15.48 20.83
C ASN A 735 31.23 15.60 20.26
N GLN A 736 31.75 16.79 20.09
CA GLN A 736 33.14 17.02 19.64
C GLN A 736 34.14 16.57 20.71
N ILE A 737 33.80 16.73 21.98
CA ILE A 737 34.63 16.26 23.10
C ILE A 737 34.68 14.73 23.12
N ILE A 738 33.52 14.09 22.94
CA ILE A 738 33.41 12.62 22.82
C ILE A 738 34.26 12.13 21.63
N GLU A 739 34.08 12.71 20.45
CA GLU A 739 34.83 12.34 19.25
C GLU A 739 36.32 12.45 19.45
N LYS A 740 36.78 13.54 20.01
CA LYS A 740 38.22 13.77 20.34
C LYS A 740 38.76 12.70 21.29
N GLN A 741 38.03 12.38 22.37
CA GLN A 741 38.44 11.33 23.32
C GLN A 741 38.49 9.95 22.68
N VAL A 742 37.57 9.66 21.76
CA VAL A 742 37.57 8.40 20.99
C VAL A 742 38.81 8.34 20.09
N ILE A 743 39.11 9.40 19.35
CA ILE A 743 40.26 9.48 18.43
C ILE A 743 41.59 9.33 19.20
N GLU A 744 41.74 10.01 20.33
CA GLU A 744 42.97 10.05 21.14
C GLU A 744 43.14 8.81 22.05
N SER A 745 42.11 7.98 22.20
CA SER A 745 42.18 6.80 23.07
C SER A 745 43.28 5.81 22.61
N PRO A 746 44.03 5.17 23.54
CA PRO A 746 45.05 4.21 23.17
C PRO A 746 44.46 2.94 22.57
N LEU A 747 45.23 2.28 21.72
CA LEU A 747 44.97 0.89 21.33
C LEU A 747 45.51 -0.05 22.40
N LEU A 748 44.83 -1.20 22.59
CA LEU A 748 45.29 -2.28 23.47
C LEU A 748 46.53 -2.96 22.87
N ASP A 749 47.43 -3.45 23.73
CA ASP A 749 48.72 -4.02 23.31
C ASP A 749 48.55 -5.30 22.49
N SER A 750 47.54 -6.13 22.82
CA SER A 750 47.34 -7.43 22.19
C SER A 750 46.11 -7.46 21.30
N LEU A 751 46.19 -8.18 20.16
CA LEU A 751 45.10 -8.41 19.24
C LEU A 751 44.25 -9.63 19.68
N TYR A 752 43.09 -9.37 20.19
CA TYR A 752 42.10 -10.38 20.53
C TYR A 752 40.69 -9.79 20.46
N TYR A 753 39.64 -10.61 20.47
CA TYR A 753 38.26 -10.14 20.52
C TYR A 753 38.04 -9.25 21.76
N ARG A 754 37.68 -8.02 21.52
CA ARG A 754 37.36 -7.06 22.60
C ARG A 754 36.22 -6.17 22.17
N TYR A 755 35.03 -6.45 22.69
CA TYR A 755 33.85 -5.62 22.43
C TYR A 755 34.13 -4.16 22.74
N SER A 756 33.83 -3.26 21.80
CA SER A 756 34.05 -1.82 21.93
C SER A 756 32.87 -1.02 21.40
N ASP A 757 32.44 0.00 22.13
CA ASP A 757 31.44 0.97 21.70
C ASP A 757 32.04 2.04 20.78
N LEU A 758 33.34 2.25 20.82
CA LEU A 758 34.03 3.41 20.23
C LEU A 758 33.80 3.54 18.70
N PRO A 759 33.84 2.45 17.88
CA PRO A 759 33.60 2.58 16.45
C PRO A 759 32.22 3.14 16.12
N PHE A 760 31.23 2.81 16.92
CA PHE A 760 29.84 3.20 16.64
C PHE A 760 29.59 4.70 16.87
N TYR A 761 30.34 5.34 17.75
CA TYR A 761 30.38 6.83 17.85
C TYR A 761 30.95 7.45 16.58
N LEU A 762 32.03 6.86 16.02
CA LEU A 762 32.64 7.35 14.78
C LEU A 762 31.71 7.17 13.59
N PHE A 763 31.09 5.99 13.42
CA PHE A 763 30.11 5.75 12.34
C PHE A 763 28.89 6.66 12.47
N LYS A 764 28.35 6.83 13.68
CA LYS A 764 27.24 7.78 13.91
C LYS A 764 27.63 9.18 13.43
N ASN A 765 28.78 9.69 13.83
CA ASN A 765 29.26 11.03 13.43
C ASN A 765 29.50 11.10 11.91
N TYR A 766 30.02 10.02 11.30
CA TYR A 766 30.21 9.93 9.85
C TYR A 766 28.88 10.05 9.10
N PHE A 767 27.87 9.27 9.48
CA PHE A 767 26.57 9.31 8.83
C PHE A 767 25.87 10.66 8.99
N GLU A 768 25.84 11.21 10.18
CA GLU A 768 25.24 12.52 10.44
C GLU A 768 25.92 13.65 9.65
N ARG A 769 27.24 13.60 9.48
CA ARG A 769 27.95 14.56 8.63
C ARG A 769 27.67 14.36 7.14
N LYS A 770 27.64 13.10 6.68
CA LYS A 770 27.44 12.78 5.27
C LYS A 770 26.03 13.16 4.80
N TYR A 771 25.02 12.81 5.58
CA TYR A 771 23.62 12.98 5.23
C TYR A 771 22.99 14.25 5.81
N LYS A 772 23.64 14.91 6.74
CA LYS A 772 23.18 16.13 7.45
C LYS A 772 21.87 15.93 8.20
N ASN A 773 21.61 14.71 8.66
CA ASN A 773 20.46 14.29 9.44
C ASN A 773 20.92 13.50 10.67
N PRO A 774 20.21 13.58 11.82
CA PRO A 774 20.47 12.73 12.97
C PRO A 774 20.31 11.24 12.66
N LEU A 775 21.00 10.39 13.43
CA LEU A 775 21.02 8.94 13.20
C LEU A 775 19.63 8.28 13.28
N ASP A 776 18.78 8.73 14.16
CA ASP A 776 17.40 8.27 14.31
C ASP A 776 16.53 8.62 13.06
N GLU A 777 16.66 9.82 12.53
CA GLU A 777 16.04 10.25 11.28
C GLU A 777 16.53 9.40 10.10
N LEU A 778 17.84 9.14 10.02
CA LEU A 778 18.44 8.31 8.97
C LEU A 778 17.96 6.86 9.07
N ALA A 779 17.84 6.32 10.28
CA ALA A 779 17.31 4.98 10.48
C ALA A 779 15.85 4.90 10.04
N HIS A 780 15.05 5.92 10.37
CA HIS A 780 13.65 5.97 9.93
C HIS A 780 13.51 6.12 8.41
N GLU A 781 14.33 6.96 7.79
CA GLU A 781 14.28 7.21 6.34
C GLU A 781 14.73 6.00 5.51
N PHE A 782 15.77 5.30 5.93
CA PHE A 782 16.44 4.28 5.11
C PHE A 782 16.16 2.84 5.52
N LEU A 783 15.64 2.58 6.74
CA LEU A 783 15.52 1.22 7.28
C LEU A 783 14.09 0.86 7.69
N TYR A 784 13.32 1.81 8.17
CA TYR A 784 11.98 1.62 8.73
C TYR A 784 10.93 2.52 8.08
#